data_14e67a9d716fa9ee64e21a4a228c5e23
#
_entry.id   14e67a9d716fa9ee64e21a4a228c5e23
#
_cell.length_a   1.000
_cell.length_b   1.000
_cell.length_c   1.000
_cell.angle_alpha   90.00
_cell.angle_beta   90.00
_cell.angle_gamma   90.00
#
_symmetry.space_group_name_H-M   'P 1'
#
loop_
_entity.id
_entity.type
_entity.pdbx_description
1 polymer ?
#
loop_
_entity_poly.entity_id
_entity_poly.type
_entity_poly.pdbx_seq_one_letter_code
_entity_poly.pdbx_strand_id
1 'polypeptide(L)'
;MSLLVKKDFFTILLLFVFSQALLSQTDFSNSWEDFFSYNKVKDFISADNRIFAIADNAAFIYDSETGEMQKISSVHGLSGKETTSLHYSPSTKRFVIGYQTGLIEIIDENGKITVANDIERLDITGQKQINHINENNGKLYLSTPFGIVVYDIENLNFGDTYYIDENSNPVFVNESTVYDEIIYAVTKKGIYSADINNPNLIDYNNWLQPEGDFLGDFRSISVLGNQIFTCSSSLLYQLVGRDELRQRRNYNRTILKLRSSEQLMSVTLLESALIVNKDLTLIHEAIGLGDYEFELNSSFARGDQVYLATNSFGILQQSFTDLSYMEIHPQGPSSNKVFSIEAEDSNLWVVYGGYNLSFDPLEKKFGYSHFNGSSTDDIQWVNKAYDPAFPAQDLVHITLDPSEDNRAYLSSWGSGMLVVDQDEPLVIWDDTNSGLEDLYQNGGPESSIRVNGAAFDNRGNFWIANAWVPKKLKKLETNGNWKGFDLNPIITDQQALGLTELVIDKTGSIWIGSRRNGALVYNESGDRKRALITQSTKGSLPDLNVRTLAVDRNNRIWIGTQKGLVVYSGAESVFEADIYDAEPVIIEDNGIPKKLLGDQPVNSIAIDGAENKWFGTDTGGVLGTNSSGSQTLYNFNKDNSPLPSNSVLKIKVDNSTGKVYFATDKGIVAFNSEVAPFGDVLKEVYAFPNPVKKEHEYVTIDGRNGTHLPKGTNVKILDIAGRLVHETNVDIGQEIRGGKVIWNKTNLRGRKVASGVYIVLLTSPDKSETASTKIAIIN
;
A
#
# COMPACT_ATOMS: atom_id res chain seq x y z
N MET A 1 58.26 -17.39 -9.54
CA MET A 1 57.12 -17.11 -10.44
C MET A 1 55.91 -18.04 -10.22
N SER A 2 56.00 -19.14 -9.49
CA SER A 2 54.88 -20.09 -9.26
C SER A 2 54.05 -19.86 -7.98
N LEU A 3 54.51 -18.98 -7.06
CA LEU A 3 53.78 -18.68 -5.80
C LEU A 3 52.85 -17.47 -5.90
N LEU A 4 53.10 -16.54 -6.82
CA LEU A 4 52.22 -15.36 -7.03
C LEU A 4 50.92 -15.73 -7.77
N VAL A 5 50.99 -16.65 -8.75
CA VAL A 5 49.81 -17.07 -9.52
C VAL A 5 48.80 -17.87 -8.67
N LYS A 6 49.24 -18.59 -7.62
CA LYS A 6 48.33 -19.30 -6.70
C LYS A 6 47.61 -18.39 -5.72
N LYS A 7 48.16 -17.23 -5.39
CA LYS A 7 47.54 -16.29 -4.46
C LYS A 7 46.43 -15.48 -5.14
N ASP A 8 46.63 -15.11 -6.39
CA ASP A 8 45.62 -14.38 -7.18
C ASP A 8 44.46 -15.30 -7.57
N PHE A 9 44.71 -16.58 -7.85
CA PHE A 9 43.65 -17.55 -8.14
C PHE A 9 42.77 -17.85 -6.92
N PHE A 10 43.36 -17.88 -5.72
CA PHE A 10 42.59 -18.07 -4.47
C PHE A 10 41.82 -16.82 -4.08
N THR A 11 42.32 -15.62 -4.38
CA THR A 11 41.61 -14.34 -4.15
C THR A 11 40.50 -14.16 -5.15
N ILE A 12 40.65 -14.54 -6.41
CA ILE A 12 39.58 -14.53 -7.43
C ILE A 12 38.53 -15.59 -7.10
N LEU A 13 38.91 -16.79 -6.63
CA LEU A 13 37.97 -17.82 -6.20
C LEU A 13 37.20 -17.41 -4.95
N LEU A 14 37.84 -16.71 -3.99
CA LEU A 14 37.15 -16.13 -2.82
C LEU A 14 36.21 -14.98 -3.20
N LEU A 15 36.55 -14.14 -4.17
CA LEU A 15 35.69 -13.11 -4.72
C LEU A 15 34.48 -13.69 -5.49
N PHE A 16 34.65 -14.83 -6.18
CA PHE A 16 33.57 -15.54 -6.85
C PHE A 16 32.62 -16.27 -5.87
N VAL A 17 33.14 -16.75 -4.74
CA VAL A 17 32.33 -17.39 -3.68
C VAL A 17 31.54 -16.32 -2.87
N PHE A 18 32.05 -15.09 -2.76
CA PHE A 18 31.31 -13.98 -2.14
C PHE A 18 30.32 -13.28 -3.07
N SER A 19 30.34 -13.52 -4.38
CA SER A 19 29.36 -12.96 -5.33
C SER A 19 28.09 -13.80 -5.49
N GLN A 20 28.00 -14.94 -4.84
CA GLN A 20 26.74 -15.64 -4.57
C GLN A 20 26.23 -15.26 -3.17
N ALA A 21 26.20 -13.97 -2.85
CA ALA A 21 25.32 -13.47 -1.81
C ALA A 21 23.91 -13.76 -2.27
N LEU A 22 23.34 -14.80 -1.70
CA LEU A 22 21.94 -15.15 -1.74
C LEU A 22 21.13 -13.86 -1.64
N LEU A 23 20.45 -13.49 -2.71
CA LEU A 23 19.32 -12.56 -2.67
C LEU A 23 18.19 -13.30 -1.94
N SER A 24 18.39 -13.54 -0.65
CA SER A 24 17.29 -13.89 0.24
C SER A 24 16.46 -12.62 0.39
N GLN A 25 15.23 -12.64 -0.05
CA GLN A 25 14.33 -11.56 0.24
C GLN A 25 14.21 -11.39 1.75
N THR A 26 14.17 -10.14 2.20
CA THR A 26 14.12 -9.81 3.61
C THR A 26 12.68 -9.87 4.08
N ASP A 27 12.42 -10.66 5.12
CA ASP A 27 11.15 -10.60 5.85
C ASP A 27 11.15 -9.35 6.73
N PHE A 28 10.19 -8.48 6.50
CA PHE A 28 10.02 -7.21 7.20
C PHE A 28 8.95 -7.25 8.29
N SER A 29 8.26 -8.39 8.49
CA SER A 29 7.11 -8.52 9.39
C SER A 29 7.37 -8.14 10.86
N ASN A 30 8.62 -8.12 11.29
CA ASN A 30 9.01 -7.66 12.63
C ASN A 30 8.82 -6.14 12.84
N SER A 31 8.85 -5.34 11.78
CA SER A 31 8.82 -3.87 11.87
C SER A 31 7.78 -3.24 10.95
N TRP A 32 7.17 -4.03 10.08
CA TRP A 32 6.20 -3.57 9.09
C TRP A 32 4.94 -4.42 9.10
N GLU A 33 3.84 -3.81 8.70
CA GLU A 33 2.53 -4.43 8.61
C GLU A 33 1.86 -4.02 7.29
N ASP A 34 1.16 -4.94 6.64
CA ASP A 34 0.43 -4.66 5.42
C ASP A 34 -1.07 -4.43 5.69
N PHE A 35 -1.60 -3.41 5.04
CA PHE A 35 -3.01 -3.04 5.01
C PHE A 35 -3.49 -3.05 3.57
N PHE A 36 -3.24 -4.18 2.87
CA PHE A 36 -3.66 -4.34 1.47
C PHE A 36 -5.11 -4.81 1.37
N SER A 37 -5.78 -4.38 0.30
CA SER A 37 -7.00 -5.01 -0.16
C SER A 37 -6.69 -6.30 -0.88
N TYR A 38 -7.37 -7.37 -0.50
CA TYR A 38 -7.34 -8.66 -1.17
C TYR A 38 -8.65 -8.96 -1.92
N ASN A 39 -9.53 -7.96 -2.04
CA ASN A 39 -10.86 -8.10 -2.64
C ASN A 39 -10.80 -8.35 -4.15
N LYS A 40 -9.75 -7.88 -4.82
CA LYS A 40 -9.55 -8.13 -6.26
C LYS A 40 -8.64 -9.31 -6.48
N VAL A 41 -9.21 -10.51 -6.59
CA VAL A 41 -8.50 -11.73 -6.89
C VAL A 41 -8.39 -11.91 -8.41
N LYS A 42 -7.16 -11.96 -8.92
CA LYS A 42 -6.89 -12.16 -10.35
C LYS A 42 -7.02 -13.59 -10.77
N ASP A 43 -6.54 -14.49 -9.94
CA ASP A 43 -6.59 -15.91 -10.18
C ASP A 43 -6.35 -16.72 -8.89
N PHE A 44 -6.68 -18.01 -8.88
CA PHE A 44 -6.47 -18.91 -7.76
C PHE A 44 -6.33 -20.37 -8.21
N ILE A 45 -5.78 -21.20 -7.34
CA ILE A 45 -5.69 -22.67 -7.51
C ILE A 45 -6.18 -23.34 -6.23
N SER A 46 -6.97 -24.41 -6.37
CA SER A 46 -7.35 -25.27 -5.26
C SER A 46 -6.52 -26.57 -5.32
N ALA A 47 -5.71 -26.82 -4.29
CA ALA A 47 -4.89 -28.01 -4.15
C ALA A 47 -4.70 -28.37 -2.67
N ASP A 48 -4.66 -29.64 -2.32
CA ASP A 48 -4.39 -30.17 -0.97
C ASP A 48 -5.23 -29.49 0.14
N ASN A 49 -6.54 -29.33 -0.09
CA ASN A 49 -7.50 -28.64 0.77
C ASN A 49 -7.19 -27.16 1.03
N ARG A 50 -6.31 -26.57 0.23
CA ARG A 50 -5.96 -25.15 0.28
C ARG A 50 -6.34 -24.44 -1.01
N ILE A 51 -6.62 -23.16 -0.86
CA ILE A 51 -6.78 -22.23 -1.98
C ILE A 51 -5.58 -21.27 -1.96
N PHE A 52 -4.82 -21.29 -3.03
CA PHE A 52 -3.73 -20.34 -3.30
C PHE A 52 -4.27 -19.26 -4.22
N ALA A 53 -4.20 -18.01 -3.84
CA ALA A 53 -4.76 -16.91 -4.61
C ALA A 53 -3.78 -15.75 -4.77
N ILE A 54 -3.85 -15.06 -5.91
CA ILE A 54 -3.14 -13.83 -6.18
C ILE A 54 -4.12 -12.66 -6.30
N ALA A 55 -3.81 -11.58 -5.59
CA ALA A 55 -4.45 -10.28 -5.71
C ALA A 55 -3.53 -9.32 -6.50
N ASP A 56 -3.78 -8.01 -6.48
CA ASP A 56 -3.04 -7.05 -7.31
C ASP A 56 -1.51 -7.17 -7.20
N ASN A 57 -0.94 -7.10 -5.99
CA ASN A 57 0.50 -7.14 -5.72
C ASN A 57 0.86 -8.02 -4.52
N ALA A 58 -0.03 -8.91 -4.14
CA ALA A 58 0.11 -9.81 -3.01
C ALA A 58 -0.58 -11.15 -3.30
N ALA A 59 -0.42 -12.11 -2.40
CA ALA A 59 -1.05 -13.41 -2.45
C ALA A 59 -1.61 -13.80 -1.07
N PHE A 60 -2.48 -14.81 -1.03
CA PHE A 60 -2.90 -15.43 0.21
C PHE A 60 -3.15 -16.94 0.02
N ILE A 61 -3.09 -17.65 1.13
CA ILE A 61 -3.41 -19.08 1.21
C ILE A 61 -4.52 -19.23 2.23
N TYR A 62 -5.59 -19.91 1.82
CA TYR A 62 -6.70 -20.28 2.69
C TYR A 62 -6.76 -21.79 2.85
N ASP A 63 -6.77 -22.26 4.09
CA ASP A 63 -6.96 -23.68 4.41
C ASP A 63 -8.46 -23.95 4.64
N SER A 64 -9.06 -24.75 3.77
CA SER A 64 -10.50 -25.01 3.81
C SER A 64 -10.94 -25.95 4.94
N GLU A 65 -10.00 -26.65 5.61
CA GLU A 65 -10.32 -27.53 6.74
C GLU A 65 -10.30 -26.74 8.07
N THR A 66 -9.31 -25.86 8.25
CA THR A 66 -9.12 -25.12 9.49
C THR A 66 -9.73 -23.71 9.46
N GLY A 67 -9.99 -23.16 8.26
CA GLY A 67 -10.38 -21.76 8.07
C GLY A 67 -9.22 -20.76 8.22
N GLU A 68 -7.98 -21.25 8.37
CA GLU A 68 -6.82 -20.41 8.53
C GLU A 68 -6.49 -19.63 7.25
N MET A 69 -6.16 -18.33 7.41
CA MET A 69 -5.83 -17.41 6.33
C MET A 69 -4.41 -16.89 6.51
N GLN A 70 -3.54 -17.17 5.54
CA GLN A 70 -2.16 -16.67 5.52
C GLN A 70 -2.00 -15.62 4.43
N LYS A 71 -1.58 -14.39 4.81
CA LYS A 71 -1.20 -13.32 3.88
C LYS A 71 0.26 -13.47 3.45
N ILE A 72 0.54 -13.16 2.19
CA ILE A 72 1.90 -13.12 1.63
C ILE A 72 2.02 -11.85 0.78
N SER A 73 2.79 -10.89 1.26
CA SER A 73 2.92 -9.55 0.65
C SER A 73 4.38 -9.09 0.61
N SER A 74 4.61 -7.85 0.20
CA SER A 74 5.94 -7.23 0.28
C SER A 74 6.50 -7.17 1.71
N VAL A 75 5.64 -7.12 2.72
CA VAL A 75 6.04 -7.21 4.13
C VAL A 75 6.66 -8.58 4.44
N HIS A 76 6.15 -9.64 3.83
CA HIS A 76 6.65 -11.03 3.98
C HIS A 76 7.77 -11.37 2.99
N GLY A 77 8.24 -10.40 2.21
CA GLY A 77 9.36 -10.55 1.30
C GLY A 77 9.00 -10.73 -0.18
N LEU A 78 7.73 -10.62 -0.61
CA LEU A 78 7.43 -10.52 -2.04
C LEU A 78 7.96 -9.20 -2.62
N SER A 79 8.22 -9.18 -3.92
CA SER A 79 8.68 -7.98 -4.64
C SER A 79 7.68 -6.83 -4.66
N GLY A 80 6.41 -7.08 -4.29
CA GLY A 80 5.33 -6.10 -4.35
C GLY A 80 4.95 -5.65 -5.77
N LYS A 81 5.41 -6.38 -6.80
CA LYS A 81 5.07 -6.13 -8.20
C LYS A 81 3.68 -6.65 -8.54
N GLU A 82 3.16 -6.25 -9.68
CA GLU A 82 1.84 -6.67 -10.14
C GLU A 82 1.86 -8.15 -10.56
N THR A 83 1.06 -8.99 -9.89
CA THR A 83 0.91 -10.41 -10.16
C THR A 83 0.12 -10.66 -11.43
N THR A 84 0.38 -11.76 -12.16
CA THR A 84 -0.34 -12.09 -13.40
C THR A 84 -0.79 -13.53 -13.50
N SER A 85 -0.05 -14.46 -12.91
CA SER A 85 -0.34 -15.90 -12.95
C SER A 85 0.16 -16.60 -11.70
N LEU A 86 -0.35 -17.79 -11.45
CA LEU A 86 0.08 -18.61 -10.33
C LEU A 86 0.08 -20.08 -10.68
N HIS A 87 0.84 -20.85 -9.93
CA HIS A 87 0.84 -22.31 -9.99
C HIS A 87 1.21 -22.90 -8.62
N TYR A 88 0.66 -24.04 -8.28
CA TYR A 88 1.10 -24.85 -7.15
C TYR A 88 1.59 -26.19 -7.65
N SER A 89 2.84 -26.54 -7.32
CA SER A 89 3.45 -27.83 -7.64
C SER A 89 3.25 -28.81 -6.49
N PRO A 90 2.38 -29.82 -6.63
CA PRO A 90 2.16 -30.81 -5.57
C PRO A 90 3.40 -31.66 -5.28
N SER A 91 4.23 -31.92 -6.31
CA SER A 91 5.42 -32.77 -6.20
C SER A 91 6.51 -32.11 -5.35
N THR A 92 6.69 -30.78 -5.46
CA THR A 92 7.70 -30.01 -4.72
C THR A 92 7.12 -29.19 -3.57
N LYS A 93 5.78 -29.14 -3.45
CA LYS A 93 5.02 -28.31 -2.50
C LYS A 93 5.40 -26.82 -2.57
N ARG A 94 5.63 -26.35 -3.78
CA ARG A 94 6.04 -24.96 -4.06
C ARG A 94 4.89 -24.18 -4.68
N PHE A 95 4.64 -23.00 -4.16
CA PHE A 95 3.72 -22.01 -4.73
C PHE A 95 4.50 -21.03 -5.59
N VAL A 96 4.13 -20.90 -6.86
CA VAL A 96 4.81 -20.07 -7.87
C VAL A 96 3.91 -18.92 -8.27
N ILE A 97 4.44 -17.71 -8.26
CA ILE A 97 3.76 -16.48 -8.68
C ILE A 97 4.51 -15.89 -9.87
N GLY A 98 3.79 -15.63 -10.95
CA GLY A 98 4.27 -14.91 -12.13
C GLY A 98 3.83 -13.46 -12.12
N TYR A 99 4.66 -12.57 -12.68
CA TYR A 99 4.48 -11.12 -12.61
C TYR A 99 4.44 -10.47 -13.98
N GLN A 100 3.87 -9.26 -14.04
CA GLN A 100 3.80 -8.40 -15.22
C GLN A 100 5.18 -8.10 -15.82
N THR A 101 6.22 -8.09 -14.99
CA THR A 101 7.60 -7.79 -15.41
C THR A 101 8.35 -9.00 -15.98
N GLY A 102 7.79 -10.22 -15.87
CA GLY A 102 8.47 -11.47 -16.19
C GLY A 102 9.25 -12.08 -15.02
N LEU A 103 9.18 -11.46 -13.84
CA LEU A 103 9.64 -12.06 -12.59
C LEU A 103 8.81 -13.29 -12.29
N ILE A 104 9.41 -14.31 -11.67
CA ILE A 104 8.70 -15.36 -10.93
C ILE A 104 9.26 -15.45 -9.51
N GLU A 105 8.38 -15.67 -8.55
CA GLU A 105 8.71 -15.92 -7.14
C GLU A 105 8.17 -17.28 -6.75
N ILE A 106 9.02 -18.08 -6.12
CA ILE A 106 8.72 -19.44 -5.71
C ILE A 106 8.77 -19.52 -4.19
N ILE A 107 7.67 -19.89 -3.57
CA ILE A 107 7.50 -19.98 -2.12
C ILE A 107 7.47 -21.47 -1.75
N ASP A 108 8.36 -21.91 -0.88
CA ASP A 108 8.39 -23.28 -0.37
C ASP A 108 7.44 -23.46 0.84
N GLU A 109 7.32 -24.70 1.33
CA GLU A 109 6.45 -25.02 2.47
C GLU A 109 6.87 -24.34 3.80
N ASN A 110 8.10 -23.82 3.90
CA ASN A 110 8.59 -23.08 5.05
C ASN A 110 8.41 -21.55 4.90
N GLY A 111 7.79 -21.10 3.81
CA GLY A 111 7.60 -19.68 3.51
C GLY A 111 8.83 -18.98 2.91
N LYS A 112 9.90 -19.73 2.59
CA LYS A 112 11.09 -19.16 1.96
C LYS A 112 10.80 -18.80 0.51
N ILE A 113 11.07 -17.56 0.13
CA ILE A 113 10.89 -17.03 -1.21
C ILE A 113 12.19 -17.13 -2.00
N THR A 114 12.11 -17.72 -3.19
CA THR A 114 13.19 -17.74 -4.19
C THR A 114 12.78 -16.91 -5.38
N VAL A 115 13.63 -15.97 -5.78
CA VAL A 115 13.40 -15.04 -6.90
C VAL A 115 14.10 -15.54 -8.15
N ALA A 116 13.38 -15.63 -9.26
CA ALA A 116 13.92 -15.94 -10.58
C ALA A 116 13.56 -14.82 -11.57
N ASN A 117 14.54 -14.02 -11.96
CA ASN A 117 14.36 -12.75 -12.68
C ASN A 117 15.03 -12.71 -14.06
N ASP A 118 15.39 -13.85 -14.63
CA ASP A 118 16.08 -13.91 -15.92
C ASP A 118 15.20 -13.35 -17.05
N ILE A 119 13.89 -13.66 -17.07
CA ILE A 119 12.96 -13.10 -18.06
C ILE A 119 12.84 -11.58 -17.88
N GLU A 120 12.77 -11.09 -16.64
CA GLU A 120 12.71 -9.66 -16.35
C GLU A 120 13.94 -8.92 -16.90
N ARG A 121 15.12 -9.56 -16.86
CA ARG A 121 16.41 -9.01 -17.32
C ARG A 121 16.65 -9.14 -18.81
N LEU A 122 15.83 -9.91 -19.54
CA LEU A 122 16.00 -10.04 -20.98
C LEU A 122 15.94 -8.66 -21.65
N ASP A 123 16.89 -8.40 -22.56
CA ASP A 123 16.89 -7.19 -23.39
C ASP A 123 16.02 -7.43 -24.63
N ILE A 124 14.71 -7.40 -24.45
CA ILE A 124 13.72 -7.52 -25.52
C ILE A 124 12.78 -6.32 -25.49
N THR A 125 12.37 -5.88 -26.67
CA THR A 125 11.32 -4.87 -26.81
C THR A 125 9.94 -5.52 -26.64
N GLY A 126 9.11 -4.97 -25.75
CA GLY A 126 7.74 -5.46 -25.53
C GLY A 126 7.45 -5.93 -24.13
N GLN A 127 6.30 -6.57 -23.98
CA GLN A 127 5.82 -7.10 -22.69
C GLN A 127 6.57 -8.39 -22.32
N LYS A 128 6.76 -8.61 -21.03
CA LYS A 128 7.47 -9.78 -20.48
C LYS A 128 6.63 -10.61 -19.51
N GLN A 129 5.37 -10.26 -19.31
CA GLN A 129 4.50 -10.86 -18.31
C GLN A 129 4.40 -12.38 -18.46
N ILE A 130 4.19 -13.05 -17.34
CA ILE A 130 3.89 -14.48 -17.30
C ILE A 130 2.37 -14.63 -17.38
N ASN A 131 1.86 -15.05 -18.55
CA ASN A 131 0.43 -15.15 -18.78
C ASN A 131 -0.20 -16.38 -18.12
N HIS A 132 0.52 -17.52 -18.13
CA HIS A 132 0.07 -18.79 -17.58
C HIS A 132 1.27 -19.66 -17.23
N ILE A 133 1.08 -20.57 -16.27
CA ILE A 133 2.09 -21.53 -15.82
C ILE A 133 1.46 -22.93 -15.87
N ASN A 134 2.04 -23.83 -16.65
CA ASN A 134 1.67 -25.24 -16.70
C ASN A 134 2.85 -26.11 -16.25
N GLU A 135 2.61 -27.14 -15.44
CA GLU A 135 3.65 -28.07 -15.00
C GLU A 135 3.49 -29.42 -15.70
N ASN A 136 4.62 -29.98 -16.17
CA ASN A 136 4.70 -31.35 -16.61
C ASN A 136 6.08 -31.93 -16.26
N ASN A 137 6.11 -33.06 -15.54
CA ASN A 137 7.32 -33.78 -15.15
C ASN A 137 8.38 -32.90 -14.48
N GLY A 138 7.99 -32.06 -13.49
CA GLY A 138 8.91 -31.16 -12.75
C GLY A 138 9.42 -29.96 -13.55
N LYS A 139 8.88 -29.72 -14.74
CA LYS A 139 9.16 -28.53 -15.55
C LYS A 139 7.95 -27.66 -15.66
N LEU A 140 8.12 -26.37 -15.40
CA LEU A 140 7.13 -25.33 -15.65
C LEU A 140 7.27 -24.81 -17.08
N TYR A 141 6.18 -24.71 -17.80
CA TYR A 141 6.07 -24.08 -19.11
C TYR A 141 5.38 -22.73 -18.91
N LEU A 142 6.18 -21.68 -18.94
CA LEU A 142 5.77 -20.29 -18.71
C LEU A 142 5.30 -19.69 -20.03
N SER A 143 4.01 -19.47 -20.19
CA SER A 143 3.43 -18.78 -21.36
C SER A 143 3.71 -17.30 -21.26
N THR A 144 4.33 -16.71 -22.28
CA THR A 144 4.77 -15.31 -22.31
C THR A 144 4.30 -14.60 -23.59
N PRO A 145 4.40 -13.26 -23.68
CA PRO A 145 4.11 -12.52 -24.93
C PRO A 145 5.04 -12.82 -26.10
N PHE A 146 6.10 -13.59 -25.90
CA PHE A 146 7.10 -13.87 -26.94
C PHE A 146 7.33 -15.37 -27.20
N GLY A 147 6.69 -16.26 -26.44
CA GLY A 147 6.84 -17.70 -26.57
C GLY A 147 6.59 -18.45 -25.26
N ILE A 148 7.19 -19.63 -25.12
CA ILE A 148 7.13 -20.46 -23.91
C ILE A 148 8.53 -20.57 -23.33
N VAL A 149 8.69 -20.22 -22.05
CA VAL A 149 9.96 -20.37 -21.32
C VAL A 149 9.85 -21.55 -20.38
N VAL A 150 10.84 -22.43 -20.41
CA VAL A 150 10.90 -23.60 -19.53
C VAL A 150 11.62 -23.23 -18.24
N TYR A 151 11.09 -23.69 -17.11
CA TYR A 151 11.71 -23.52 -15.80
C TYR A 151 11.68 -24.85 -15.04
N ASP A 152 12.83 -25.30 -14.54
CA ASP A 152 12.93 -26.50 -13.72
C ASP A 152 12.59 -26.14 -12.27
N ILE A 153 11.43 -26.61 -11.78
CA ILE A 153 10.94 -26.29 -10.44
C ILE A 153 11.68 -27.04 -9.33
N GLU A 154 12.32 -28.17 -9.64
CA GLU A 154 13.11 -28.93 -8.67
C GLU A 154 14.47 -28.26 -8.44
N ASN A 155 15.17 -27.93 -9.54
CA ASN A 155 16.52 -27.35 -9.53
C ASN A 155 16.53 -25.82 -9.46
N LEU A 156 15.37 -25.16 -9.59
CA LEU A 156 15.19 -23.70 -9.51
C LEU A 156 16.04 -22.94 -10.55
N ASN A 157 16.00 -23.38 -11.80
CA ASN A 157 16.74 -22.75 -12.90
C ASN A 157 15.95 -22.71 -14.20
N PHE A 158 16.23 -21.71 -15.04
CA PHE A 158 15.66 -21.59 -16.37
C PHE A 158 16.28 -22.61 -17.32
N GLY A 159 15.43 -23.16 -18.20
CA GLY A 159 15.78 -23.98 -19.34
C GLY A 159 15.66 -23.21 -20.66
N ASP A 160 15.19 -23.90 -21.68
CA ASP A 160 15.07 -23.37 -23.03
C ASP A 160 13.90 -22.38 -23.16
N THR A 161 13.97 -21.54 -24.20
CA THR A 161 12.87 -20.69 -24.65
C THR A 161 12.41 -21.15 -26.03
N TYR A 162 11.12 -21.47 -26.15
CA TYR A 162 10.51 -21.91 -27.41
C TYR A 162 9.83 -20.72 -28.10
N TYR A 163 10.41 -20.28 -29.23
CA TYR A 163 9.82 -19.33 -30.15
C TYR A 163 9.05 -20.14 -31.20
N ILE A 164 7.76 -20.31 -30.99
CA ILE A 164 6.93 -21.33 -31.67
C ILE A 164 6.37 -20.90 -33.02
N ASP A 165 6.51 -19.63 -33.42
CA ASP A 165 6.02 -19.09 -34.67
C ASP A 165 7.09 -19.12 -35.77
N GLU A 166 6.68 -19.00 -37.04
CA GLU A 166 7.58 -19.00 -38.19
C GLU A 166 8.77 -18.07 -38.02
N ASN A 167 9.95 -18.52 -38.44
CA ASN A 167 11.21 -17.82 -38.30
C ASN A 167 11.55 -17.38 -36.88
N SER A 168 11.05 -18.11 -35.88
CA SER A 168 11.21 -17.78 -34.46
C SER A 168 10.72 -16.38 -34.07
N ASN A 169 9.69 -15.89 -34.76
CA ASN A 169 9.07 -14.61 -34.40
C ASN A 169 8.37 -14.72 -33.04
N PRO A 170 8.38 -13.65 -32.23
CA PRO A 170 7.60 -13.61 -30.99
C PRO A 170 6.11 -13.77 -31.25
N VAL A 171 5.46 -14.64 -30.47
CA VAL A 171 4.01 -14.80 -30.48
C VAL A 171 3.47 -14.75 -29.05
N PHE A 172 2.36 -14.05 -28.88
CA PHE A 172 1.72 -13.91 -27.59
C PHE A 172 1.00 -15.21 -27.23
N VAL A 173 1.61 -16.01 -26.33
CA VAL A 173 1.02 -17.25 -25.82
C VAL A 173 0.13 -16.91 -24.63
N ASN A 174 -1.17 -17.16 -24.75
CA ASN A 174 -2.14 -16.92 -23.69
C ASN A 174 -2.05 -18.00 -22.61
N GLU A 175 -2.18 -19.27 -23.01
CA GLU A 175 -2.05 -20.43 -22.12
C GLU A 175 -1.38 -21.61 -22.88
N SER A 176 -0.80 -22.53 -22.12
CA SER A 176 -0.29 -23.81 -22.65
C SER A 176 -0.70 -24.96 -21.74
N THR A 177 -0.85 -26.16 -22.30
CA THR A 177 -1.12 -27.38 -21.55
C THR A 177 -0.43 -28.57 -22.19
N VAL A 178 -0.08 -29.59 -21.42
CA VAL A 178 0.45 -30.85 -21.93
C VAL A 178 -0.60 -31.93 -21.72
N TYR A 179 -0.93 -32.64 -22.78
CA TYR A 179 -1.84 -33.75 -22.75
C TYR A 179 -1.43 -34.82 -23.78
N ASP A 180 -1.40 -36.06 -23.37
CA ASP A 180 -1.04 -37.23 -24.22
C ASP A 180 0.28 -37.01 -24.98
N GLU A 181 1.33 -36.63 -24.25
CA GLU A 181 2.68 -36.34 -24.76
C GLU A 181 2.77 -35.16 -25.77
N ILE A 182 1.68 -34.42 -25.97
CA ILE A 182 1.65 -33.22 -26.83
C ILE A 182 1.52 -31.97 -25.96
N ILE A 183 2.40 -30.99 -26.21
CA ILE A 183 2.22 -29.64 -25.69
C ILE A 183 1.37 -28.83 -26.68
N TYR A 184 0.30 -28.22 -26.18
CA TYR A 184 -0.56 -27.32 -26.92
C TYR A 184 -0.38 -25.90 -26.38
N ALA A 185 -0.30 -24.91 -27.29
CA ALA A 185 -0.21 -23.50 -26.96
C ALA A 185 -1.31 -22.73 -27.67
N VAL A 186 -2.17 -22.04 -26.92
CA VAL A 186 -3.19 -21.14 -27.45
C VAL A 186 -2.67 -19.72 -27.44
N THR A 187 -2.77 -19.03 -28.56
CA THR A 187 -2.10 -17.77 -28.82
C THR A 187 -3.04 -16.75 -29.47
N LYS A 188 -2.61 -15.50 -29.58
CA LYS A 188 -3.31 -14.47 -30.36
C LYS A 188 -3.29 -14.72 -31.88
N LYS A 189 -2.45 -15.65 -32.36
CA LYS A 189 -2.35 -16.00 -33.79
C LYS A 189 -2.99 -17.33 -34.14
N GLY A 190 -3.25 -18.18 -33.14
CA GLY A 190 -3.80 -19.51 -33.36
C GLY A 190 -3.38 -20.53 -32.32
N ILE A 191 -3.59 -21.80 -32.66
CA ILE A 191 -3.22 -22.94 -31.80
C ILE A 191 -1.98 -23.61 -32.42
N TYR A 192 -0.95 -23.78 -31.58
CA TYR A 192 0.28 -24.50 -31.91
C TYR A 192 0.36 -25.78 -31.10
N SER A 193 0.99 -26.82 -31.65
CA SER A 193 1.23 -28.07 -30.92
C SER A 193 2.56 -28.72 -31.31
N ALA A 194 3.21 -29.38 -30.36
CA ALA A 194 4.42 -30.15 -30.58
C ALA A 194 4.47 -31.41 -29.70
N ASP A 195 5.25 -32.40 -30.11
CA ASP A 195 5.58 -33.55 -29.25
C ASP A 195 6.50 -33.08 -28.12
N ILE A 196 6.07 -33.21 -26.86
CA ILE A 196 6.83 -32.71 -25.70
C ILE A 196 8.15 -33.45 -25.50
N ASN A 197 8.29 -34.67 -26.02
CA ASN A 197 9.48 -35.50 -25.95
C ASN A 197 10.50 -35.17 -27.06
N ASN A 198 10.17 -34.29 -28.02
CA ASN A 198 11.09 -33.84 -29.04
C ASN A 198 12.25 -33.06 -28.42
N PRO A 199 13.52 -33.51 -28.54
CA PRO A 199 14.64 -32.83 -27.93
C PRO A 199 15.00 -31.47 -28.55
N ASN A 200 14.36 -31.10 -29.67
CA ASN A 200 14.63 -29.86 -30.41
C ASN A 200 13.39 -28.97 -30.53
N LEU A 201 12.68 -28.73 -29.42
CA LEU A 201 11.53 -27.82 -29.38
C LEU A 201 11.90 -26.32 -29.55
N ILE A 202 13.17 -25.99 -29.52
CA ILE A 202 13.68 -24.65 -29.85
C ILE A 202 13.46 -24.32 -31.33
N ASP A 203 13.53 -25.35 -32.21
CA ASP A 203 13.27 -25.18 -33.64
C ASP A 203 11.76 -25.09 -33.90
N TYR A 204 11.31 -23.95 -34.38
CA TYR A 204 9.90 -23.70 -34.71
C TYR A 204 9.32 -24.71 -35.72
N ASN A 205 10.13 -25.32 -36.56
CA ASN A 205 9.66 -26.33 -37.52
C ASN A 205 9.12 -27.61 -36.86
N ASN A 206 9.41 -27.82 -35.56
CA ASN A 206 8.83 -28.91 -34.77
C ASN A 206 7.46 -28.58 -34.18
N TRP A 207 6.98 -27.35 -34.37
CA TRP A 207 5.68 -26.90 -33.96
C TRP A 207 4.69 -26.92 -35.13
N LEU A 208 3.55 -27.56 -34.96
CA LEU A 208 2.46 -27.61 -35.93
C LEU A 208 1.46 -26.50 -35.62
N GLN A 209 1.14 -25.66 -36.61
CA GLN A 209 -0.02 -24.77 -36.61
C GLN A 209 -0.87 -25.14 -37.83
N PRO A 210 -2.00 -25.85 -37.70
CA PRO A 210 -2.91 -26.12 -38.79
C PRO A 210 -3.54 -24.83 -39.35
N GLU A 211 -3.94 -24.85 -40.61
CA GLU A 211 -4.64 -23.74 -41.24
C GLU A 211 -6.15 -23.71 -40.87
N GLY A 212 -6.87 -22.70 -41.37
CA GLY A 212 -8.32 -22.58 -41.22
C GLY A 212 -8.75 -22.17 -39.82
N ASP A 213 -9.63 -22.94 -39.20
CA ASP A 213 -10.23 -22.63 -37.91
C ASP A 213 -9.23 -22.59 -36.73
N PHE A 214 -8.01 -23.07 -36.92
CA PHE A 214 -6.92 -22.99 -35.95
C PHE A 214 -6.27 -21.60 -35.84
N LEU A 215 -6.55 -20.71 -36.80
CA LEU A 215 -6.03 -19.36 -36.82
C LEU A 215 -6.94 -18.39 -36.03
N GLY A 216 -6.36 -17.45 -35.31
CA GLY A 216 -7.10 -16.43 -34.58
C GLY A 216 -6.70 -16.33 -33.10
N ASP A 217 -7.42 -15.51 -32.33
CA ASP A 217 -7.14 -15.28 -30.91
C ASP A 217 -7.84 -16.36 -30.05
N PHE A 218 -7.08 -17.34 -29.58
CA PHE A 218 -7.52 -18.34 -28.61
C PHE A 218 -7.01 -17.99 -27.22
N ARG A 219 -7.90 -17.93 -26.24
CA ARG A 219 -7.62 -17.35 -24.92
C ARG A 219 -7.26 -18.35 -23.84
N SER A 220 -7.96 -19.47 -23.80
CA SER A 220 -7.81 -20.46 -22.73
C SER A 220 -7.91 -21.87 -23.27
N ILE A 221 -7.23 -22.81 -22.60
CA ILE A 221 -7.24 -24.23 -22.94
C ILE A 221 -7.34 -25.06 -21.66
N SER A 222 -8.21 -26.08 -21.67
CA SER A 222 -8.42 -26.93 -20.48
C SER A 222 -8.70 -28.36 -20.89
N VAL A 223 -8.26 -29.31 -20.06
CA VAL A 223 -8.48 -30.74 -20.25
C VAL A 223 -9.57 -31.22 -19.29
N LEU A 224 -10.66 -31.78 -19.83
CA LEU A 224 -11.75 -32.41 -19.07
C LEU A 224 -11.83 -33.89 -19.37
N GLY A 225 -11.43 -34.73 -18.44
CA GLY A 225 -11.31 -36.17 -18.64
C GLY A 225 -10.29 -36.48 -19.74
N ASN A 226 -10.76 -37.01 -20.87
CA ASN A 226 -9.95 -37.34 -22.04
C ASN A 226 -10.21 -36.40 -23.23
N GLN A 227 -10.73 -35.20 -22.98
CA GLN A 227 -11.09 -34.23 -24.00
C GLN A 227 -10.38 -32.90 -23.73
N ILE A 228 -9.88 -32.26 -24.78
CA ILE A 228 -9.27 -30.94 -24.72
C ILE A 228 -10.29 -29.92 -25.24
N PHE A 229 -10.48 -28.84 -24.49
CA PHE A 229 -11.34 -27.72 -24.85
C PHE A 229 -10.52 -26.43 -24.89
N THR A 230 -10.87 -25.58 -25.86
CA THR A 230 -10.31 -24.22 -25.99
C THR A 230 -11.41 -23.24 -26.36
N CYS A 231 -11.13 -21.95 -26.22
CA CYS A 231 -12.11 -20.92 -26.56
C CYS A 231 -11.50 -19.76 -27.36
N SER A 232 -12.34 -19.19 -28.22
CA SER A 232 -12.07 -17.96 -28.94
C SER A 232 -13.32 -17.07 -28.89
N SER A 233 -13.20 -15.84 -28.37
CA SER A 233 -14.34 -14.94 -28.16
C SER A 233 -15.47 -15.65 -27.36
N SER A 234 -16.64 -15.87 -27.96
CA SER A 234 -17.80 -16.54 -27.34
C SER A 234 -17.91 -18.02 -27.67
N LEU A 235 -17.00 -18.57 -28.45
CA LEU A 235 -17.07 -19.91 -29.00
C LEU A 235 -16.21 -20.88 -28.19
N LEU A 236 -16.82 -22.00 -27.80
CA LEU A 236 -16.14 -23.15 -27.21
C LEU A 236 -15.87 -24.19 -28.29
N TYR A 237 -14.63 -24.64 -28.37
CA TYR A 237 -14.17 -25.68 -29.28
C TYR A 237 -13.64 -26.88 -28.53
N GLN A 238 -13.79 -28.06 -29.14
CA GLN A 238 -13.07 -29.27 -28.74
C GLN A 238 -11.94 -29.52 -29.73
N LEU A 239 -10.76 -29.75 -29.22
CA LEU A 239 -9.59 -30.18 -29.98
C LEU A 239 -9.62 -31.70 -30.09
N VAL A 240 -9.57 -32.24 -31.31
CA VAL A 240 -9.52 -33.67 -31.58
C VAL A 240 -8.22 -34.00 -32.27
N GLY A 241 -7.28 -34.61 -31.55
CA GLY A 241 -5.93 -34.76 -32.02
C GLY A 241 -5.20 -33.39 -32.15
N ARG A 242 -4.42 -33.23 -33.22
CA ARG A 242 -3.60 -32.02 -33.46
C ARG A 242 -4.11 -31.16 -34.63
N ASP A 243 -5.07 -31.65 -35.39
CA ASP A 243 -5.45 -31.10 -36.71
C ASP A 243 -6.96 -30.97 -36.92
N GLU A 244 -7.78 -31.33 -35.92
CA GLU A 244 -9.23 -31.17 -36.00
C GLU A 244 -9.75 -30.33 -34.85
N LEU A 245 -10.47 -29.23 -35.17
CA LEU A 245 -11.12 -28.33 -34.23
C LEU A 245 -12.64 -28.37 -34.46
N ARG A 246 -13.40 -28.79 -33.44
CA ARG A 246 -14.86 -28.89 -33.51
C ARG A 246 -15.50 -27.80 -32.66
N GLN A 247 -16.25 -26.90 -33.26
CA GLN A 247 -17.09 -25.97 -32.51
C GLN A 247 -18.17 -26.77 -31.76
N ARG A 248 -18.25 -26.60 -30.46
CA ARG A 248 -19.18 -27.31 -29.57
C ARG A 248 -20.34 -26.42 -29.11
N ARG A 249 -20.05 -25.14 -28.78
CA ARG A 249 -21.06 -24.24 -28.24
C ARG A 249 -20.70 -22.78 -28.53
N ASN A 250 -21.73 -21.93 -28.69
CA ASN A 250 -21.61 -20.49 -28.66
C ASN A 250 -22.40 -19.97 -27.47
N TYR A 251 -21.71 -19.22 -26.56
CA TYR A 251 -22.33 -18.65 -25.38
C TYR A 251 -22.86 -17.24 -25.63
N ASN A 252 -22.61 -16.62 -26.80
CA ASN A 252 -22.98 -15.24 -27.14
C ASN A 252 -22.42 -14.18 -26.17
N ARG A 253 -21.53 -14.56 -25.27
CA ARG A 253 -20.80 -13.74 -24.32
C ARG A 253 -19.34 -14.20 -24.32
N THR A 254 -18.40 -13.26 -24.18
CA THR A 254 -16.96 -13.59 -24.20
C THR A 254 -16.59 -14.54 -23.09
N ILE A 255 -15.95 -15.66 -23.44
CA ILE A 255 -15.35 -16.59 -22.49
C ILE A 255 -14.01 -15.99 -22.05
N LEU A 256 -13.84 -15.81 -20.75
CA LEU A 256 -12.62 -15.28 -20.15
C LEU A 256 -11.62 -16.40 -19.88
N LYS A 257 -12.10 -17.53 -19.29
CA LYS A 257 -11.24 -18.63 -18.87
C LYS A 257 -12.00 -19.96 -18.84
N LEU A 258 -11.28 -21.05 -19.10
CA LEU A 258 -11.75 -22.43 -18.94
C LEU A 258 -10.91 -23.11 -17.87
N ARG A 259 -11.55 -23.78 -16.92
CA ARG A 259 -10.87 -24.59 -15.90
C ARG A 259 -11.63 -25.88 -15.65
N SER A 260 -10.90 -26.97 -15.58
CA SER A 260 -11.49 -28.28 -15.34
C SER A 260 -10.99 -28.90 -14.04
N SER A 261 -11.90 -29.56 -13.33
CA SER A 261 -11.63 -30.60 -12.35
C SER A 261 -11.80 -31.98 -13.02
N GLU A 262 -11.79 -33.05 -12.25
CA GLU A 262 -11.91 -34.43 -12.82
C GLU A 262 -13.18 -34.65 -13.64
N GLN A 263 -14.30 -34.04 -13.25
CA GLN A 263 -15.63 -34.31 -13.81
C GLN A 263 -16.33 -33.07 -14.36
N LEU A 264 -15.87 -31.86 -14.00
CA LEU A 264 -16.54 -30.61 -14.29
C LEU A 264 -15.59 -29.62 -14.98
N MET A 265 -16.15 -28.81 -15.87
CA MET A 265 -15.46 -27.65 -16.43
C MET A 265 -16.23 -26.39 -16.09
N SER A 266 -15.52 -25.40 -15.56
CA SER A 266 -15.99 -24.03 -15.39
C SER A 266 -15.72 -23.24 -16.65
N VAL A 267 -16.75 -22.62 -17.20
CA VAL A 267 -16.67 -21.61 -18.27
C VAL A 267 -16.89 -20.25 -17.64
N THR A 268 -15.83 -19.48 -17.47
CA THR A 268 -15.89 -18.16 -16.87
C THR A 268 -16.30 -17.12 -17.90
N LEU A 269 -17.37 -16.40 -17.63
CA LEU A 269 -17.82 -15.20 -18.34
C LEU A 269 -17.63 -13.97 -17.43
N LEU A 270 -17.86 -12.77 -17.92
CA LEU A 270 -17.62 -11.56 -17.10
C LEU A 270 -18.49 -11.52 -15.85
N GLU A 271 -19.78 -11.86 -15.97
CA GLU A 271 -20.78 -11.70 -14.90
C GLU A 271 -21.38 -13.04 -14.46
N SER A 272 -20.86 -14.17 -14.94
CA SER A 272 -21.33 -15.49 -14.56
C SER A 272 -20.31 -16.60 -14.80
N ALA A 273 -20.43 -17.69 -14.09
CA ALA A 273 -19.69 -18.93 -14.33
C ALA A 273 -20.67 -20.08 -14.63
N LEU A 274 -20.44 -20.75 -15.75
CA LEU A 274 -21.22 -21.90 -16.16
C LEU A 274 -20.44 -23.18 -15.85
N ILE A 275 -21.02 -24.05 -15.05
CA ILE A 275 -20.42 -25.34 -14.69
C ILE A 275 -21.05 -26.43 -15.53
N VAL A 276 -20.22 -27.09 -16.34
CA VAL A 276 -20.66 -28.13 -17.24
C VAL A 276 -19.95 -29.48 -16.98
N ASN A 277 -20.60 -30.57 -17.29
CA ASN A 277 -19.99 -31.92 -17.26
C ASN A 277 -19.25 -32.24 -18.57
N LYS A 278 -18.67 -33.42 -18.67
CA LYS A 278 -17.96 -33.94 -19.86
C LYS A 278 -18.78 -33.94 -21.16
N ASP A 279 -20.10 -34.00 -21.07
CA ASP A 279 -21.03 -33.96 -22.21
C ASP A 279 -21.48 -32.51 -22.51
N LEU A 280 -20.90 -31.52 -21.84
CA LEU A 280 -21.25 -30.11 -21.89
C LEU A 280 -22.67 -29.79 -21.44
N THR A 281 -23.26 -30.66 -20.62
CA THR A 281 -24.54 -30.41 -19.96
C THR A 281 -24.32 -29.42 -18.82
N LEU A 282 -25.14 -28.37 -18.76
CA LEU A 282 -25.09 -27.38 -17.66
C LEU A 282 -25.53 -28.06 -16.36
N ILE A 283 -24.68 -27.98 -15.35
CA ILE A 283 -24.92 -28.50 -13.99
C ILE A 283 -25.35 -27.37 -13.07
N HIS A 284 -24.65 -26.22 -13.17
CA HIS A 284 -24.90 -25.07 -12.33
C HIS A 284 -24.49 -23.77 -13.06
N GLU A 285 -25.17 -22.67 -12.76
CA GLU A 285 -24.79 -21.31 -13.19
C GLU A 285 -24.72 -20.43 -11.96
N ALA A 286 -23.51 -19.88 -11.69
CA ALA A 286 -23.27 -18.90 -10.64
C ALA A 286 -23.38 -17.50 -11.25
N ILE A 287 -24.29 -16.67 -10.70
CA ILE A 287 -24.58 -15.30 -11.13
C ILE A 287 -24.60 -14.36 -9.92
N GLY A 288 -24.49 -13.06 -10.14
CA GLY A 288 -24.66 -12.07 -9.08
C GLY A 288 -26.06 -12.17 -8.44
N LEU A 289 -26.12 -12.19 -7.10
CA LEU A 289 -27.34 -12.32 -6.31
C LEU A 289 -27.25 -11.39 -5.08
N GLY A 290 -28.30 -10.63 -4.82
CA GLY A 290 -28.40 -9.75 -3.66
C GLY A 290 -27.32 -8.66 -3.70
N ASP A 291 -26.49 -8.60 -2.68
CA ASP A 291 -25.41 -7.61 -2.54
C ASP A 291 -24.16 -7.96 -3.37
N TYR A 292 -24.14 -9.14 -4.02
CA TYR A 292 -23.01 -9.61 -4.82
C TYR A 292 -23.24 -9.33 -6.31
N GLU A 293 -22.98 -8.11 -6.74
CA GLU A 293 -22.77 -7.78 -8.15
C GLU A 293 -21.26 -7.83 -8.44
N PHE A 294 -20.84 -8.75 -9.31
CA PHE A 294 -19.43 -9.02 -9.52
C PHE A 294 -19.03 -9.12 -10.99
N GLU A 295 -17.78 -8.78 -11.25
CA GLU A 295 -17.04 -9.18 -12.45
C GLU A 295 -16.03 -10.27 -12.09
N LEU A 296 -15.98 -11.32 -12.90
CA LEU A 296 -15.14 -12.49 -12.70
C LEU A 296 -13.83 -12.38 -13.48
N ASN A 297 -12.74 -12.86 -12.87
CA ASN A 297 -11.45 -13.10 -13.51
C ASN A 297 -11.24 -14.58 -13.83
N SER A 298 -11.62 -15.48 -12.93
CA SER A 298 -11.59 -16.92 -13.13
C SER A 298 -12.63 -17.63 -12.27
N SER A 299 -12.94 -18.89 -12.60
CA SER A 299 -13.81 -19.74 -11.80
C SER A 299 -13.32 -21.18 -11.84
N PHE A 300 -13.64 -21.96 -10.80
CA PHE A 300 -13.31 -23.37 -10.70
C PHE A 300 -14.38 -24.11 -9.91
N ALA A 301 -14.78 -25.30 -10.37
CA ALA A 301 -15.74 -26.14 -9.67
C ALA A 301 -15.12 -27.48 -9.25
N ARG A 302 -15.39 -27.88 -8.02
CA ARG A 302 -14.96 -29.17 -7.48
C ARG A 302 -16.03 -29.73 -6.57
N GLY A 303 -16.43 -30.99 -6.82
CA GLY A 303 -17.54 -31.60 -6.10
C GLY A 303 -18.86 -30.89 -6.41
N ASP A 304 -19.53 -30.40 -5.39
CA ASP A 304 -20.76 -29.59 -5.44
C ASP A 304 -20.53 -28.09 -5.15
N GLN A 305 -19.29 -27.65 -5.23
CA GLN A 305 -18.88 -26.24 -4.94
C GLN A 305 -18.34 -25.56 -6.19
N VAL A 306 -18.65 -24.29 -6.33
CA VAL A 306 -18.00 -23.38 -7.27
C VAL A 306 -17.28 -22.25 -6.51
N TYR A 307 -16.09 -21.91 -6.99
CA TYR A 307 -15.25 -20.82 -6.50
C TYR A 307 -15.09 -19.81 -7.62
N LEU A 308 -15.26 -18.55 -7.30
CA LEU A 308 -15.27 -17.41 -8.24
C LEU A 308 -14.25 -16.37 -7.82
N ALA A 309 -13.21 -16.14 -8.60
CA ALA A 309 -12.30 -15.01 -8.39
C ALA A 309 -12.95 -13.73 -8.92
N THR A 310 -13.18 -12.77 -8.05
CA THR A 310 -13.91 -11.54 -8.35
C THR A 310 -13.02 -10.30 -8.31
N ASN A 311 -13.50 -9.21 -8.88
CA ASN A 311 -12.86 -7.90 -8.80
C ASN A 311 -13.12 -7.14 -7.47
N SER A 312 -14.08 -7.61 -6.63
CA SER A 312 -14.57 -6.83 -5.49
C SER A 312 -14.76 -7.60 -4.19
N PHE A 313 -14.91 -8.95 -4.25
CA PHE A 313 -15.29 -9.78 -3.10
C PHE A 313 -14.29 -10.91 -2.82
N GLY A 314 -13.05 -10.77 -3.27
CA GLY A 314 -12.07 -11.84 -3.12
C GLY A 314 -12.46 -13.07 -3.96
N ILE A 315 -12.47 -14.24 -3.32
CA ILE A 315 -13.05 -15.47 -3.87
C ILE A 315 -14.42 -15.65 -3.25
N LEU A 316 -15.44 -15.80 -4.07
CA LEU A 316 -16.77 -16.22 -3.63
C LEU A 316 -16.92 -17.73 -3.79
N GLN A 317 -17.33 -18.40 -2.72
CA GLN A 317 -17.70 -19.82 -2.72
C GLN A 317 -19.20 -19.96 -2.67
N GLN A 318 -19.76 -20.85 -3.51
CA GLN A 318 -21.19 -21.17 -3.53
C GLN A 318 -21.37 -22.67 -3.72
N SER A 319 -22.34 -23.26 -3.01
CA SER A 319 -22.78 -24.65 -3.27
C SER A 319 -23.78 -24.71 -4.43
N PHE A 320 -23.84 -25.83 -5.17
CA PHE A 320 -24.84 -26.02 -6.22
C PHE A 320 -26.28 -26.09 -5.69
N THR A 321 -26.45 -26.34 -4.39
CA THR A 321 -27.75 -26.48 -3.74
C THR A 321 -28.13 -25.31 -2.83
N ASP A 322 -27.15 -24.59 -2.32
CA ASP A 322 -27.32 -23.37 -1.55
C ASP A 322 -26.71 -22.19 -2.33
N LEU A 323 -27.57 -21.28 -2.77
CA LEU A 323 -27.19 -20.17 -3.61
C LEU A 323 -26.55 -18.99 -2.83
N SER A 324 -26.36 -19.12 -1.50
CA SER A 324 -25.64 -18.13 -0.71
C SER A 324 -24.16 -18.11 -1.06
N TYR A 325 -23.54 -16.94 -0.98
CA TYR A 325 -22.09 -16.77 -1.17
C TYR A 325 -21.37 -16.66 0.17
N MET A 326 -20.19 -17.26 0.23
CA MET A 326 -19.21 -17.07 1.30
C MET A 326 -17.96 -16.41 0.72
N GLU A 327 -17.52 -15.33 1.33
CA GLU A 327 -16.31 -14.62 0.93
C GLU A 327 -15.06 -15.27 1.52
N ILE A 328 -14.03 -15.44 0.70
CA ILE A 328 -12.72 -16.00 1.08
C ILE A 328 -11.64 -15.00 0.65
N HIS A 329 -11.20 -14.18 1.58
CA HIS A 329 -10.05 -13.28 1.42
C HIS A 329 -9.59 -12.76 2.79
N PRO A 330 -8.32 -12.36 2.95
CA PRO A 330 -7.87 -11.64 4.15
C PRO A 330 -8.64 -10.33 4.33
N GLN A 331 -8.90 -9.95 5.56
CA GLN A 331 -9.47 -8.64 5.87
C GLN A 331 -8.53 -7.51 5.41
N GLY A 332 -9.11 -6.43 4.93
CA GLY A 332 -8.40 -5.25 4.44
C GLY A 332 -9.35 -4.15 3.99
N PRO A 333 -8.82 -3.02 3.52
CA PRO A 333 -9.60 -1.94 2.96
C PRO A 333 -10.29 -2.35 1.64
N SER A 334 -11.30 -1.62 1.21
CA SER A 334 -12.05 -1.93 -0.01
C SER A 334 -11.19 -1.96 -1.27
N SER A 335 -10.10 -1.18 -1.32
CA SER A 335 -9.24 -1.07 -2.51
C SER A 335 -7.81 -0.68 -2.16
N ASN A 336 -6.85 -1.14 -2.99
CA ASN A 336 -5.45 -0.68 -2.95
C ASN A 336 -5.26 0.70 -3.63
N LYS A 337 -6.27 1.22 -4.33
CA LYS A 337 -6.23 2.55 -4.97
C LYS A 337 -6.67 3.63 -3.98
N VAL A 338 -5.84 3.88 -2.99
CA VAL A 338 -6.10 4.84 -1.91
C VAL A 338 -5.84 6.25 -2.40
N PHE A 339 -6.63 7.23 -1.92
CA PHE A 339 -6.38 8.66 -2.14
C PHE A 339 -5.84 9.33 -0.88
N SER A 340 -6.50 9.13 0.26
CA SER A 340 -6.10 9.71 1.54
C SER A 340 -6.39 8.77 2.69
N ILE A 341 -5.63 8.94 3.78
CA ILE A 341 -5.79 8.22 5.04
C ILE A 341 -5.76 9.20 6.22
N GLU A 342 -6.34 8.79 7.34
CA GLU A 342 -6.15 9.38 8.66
C GLU A 342 -5.94 8.29 9.70
N ALA A 343 -5.05 8.53 10.68
CA ALA A 343 -4.72 7.53 11.69
C ALA A 343 -4.60 8.16 13.07
N GLU A 344 -5.34 7.62 14.04
CA GLU A 344 -5.34 8.04 15.45
C GLU A 344 -5.81 6.90 16.33
N ASP A 345 -5.21 6.74 17.50
CA ASP A 345 -5.60 5.79 18.55
C ASP A 345 -5.86 4.36 18.07
N SER A 346 -4.94 3.83 17.29
CA SER A 346 -5.00 2.50 16.65
C SER A 346 -6.04 2.36 15.55
N ASN A 347 -6.73 3.44 15.16
CA ASN A 347 -7.68 3.45 14.06
C ASN A 347 -7.00 3.94 12.78
N LEU A 348 -7.48 3.43 11.63
CA LEU A 348 -7.06 3.88 10.30
C LEU A 348 -8.28 4.07 9.41
N TRP A 349 -8.52 5.30 8.99
CA TRP A 349 -9.55 5.65 8.02
C TRP A 349 -8.97 5.79 6.64
N VAL A 350 -9.71 5.33 5.62
CA VAL A 350 -9.26 5.30 4.23
C VAL A 350 -10.35 5.78 3.29
N VAL A 351 -10.00 6.67 2.35
CA VAL A 351 -10.88 7.15 1.27
C VAL A 351 -10.24 6.98 -0.10
N TYR A 352 -11.07 6.79 -1.14
CA TYR A 352 -10.67 6.33 -2.46
C TYR A 352 -11.03 7.28 -3.61
N GLY A 353 -11.50 8.49 -3.29
CA GLY A 353 -11.92 9.48 -4.27
C GLY A 353 -10.80 10.02 -5.14
N GLY A 354 -10.81 11.30 -5.41
CA GLY A 354 -9.72 11.95 -6.11
C GLY A 354 -10.15 13.12 -7.00
N TYR A 355 -9.13 13.76 -7.52
CA TYR A 355 -9.21 14.76 -8.59
C TYR A 355 -7.98 14.61 -9.49
N ASN A 356 -8.09 15.08 -10.73
CA ASN A 356 -6.98 15.04 -11.66
C ASN A 356 -5.95 16.16 -11.37
N LEU A 357 -4.89 16.25 -12.15
CA LEU A 357 -3.86 17.29 -12.02
C LEU A 357 -4.39 18.73 -12.22
N SER A 358 -5.57 18.87 -12.83
CA SER A 358 -6.28 20.13 -12.98
C SER A 358 -7.25 20.43 -11.85
N PHE A 359 -7.37 19.52 -10.88
CA PHE A 359 -8.33 19.54 -9.81
C PHE A 359 -9.79 19.42 -10.30
N ASP A 360 -9.99 18.74 -11.44
CA ASP A 360 -11.34 18.36 -11.87
C ASP A 360 -11.74 17.07 -11.13
N PRO A 361 -13.02 16.92 -10.75
CA PRO A 361 -13.53 15.70 -10.13
C PRO A 361 -13.32 14.47 -11.02
N LEU A 362 -13.14 13.31 -10.41
CA LEU A 362 -13.05 12.02 -11.10
C LEU A 362 -14.37 11.26 -11.08
N GLU A 363 -15.37 11.79 -10.36
CA GLU A 363 -16.73 11.23 -10.19
C GLU A 363 -16.73 9.80 -9.64
N LYS A 364 -15.73 9.49 -8.81
CA LYS A 364 -15.59 8.17 -8.22
C LYS A 364 -16.64 7.96 -7.12
N LYS A 365 -17.45 6.94 -7.32
CA LYS A 365 -18.45 6.45 -6.38
C LYS A 365 -17.88 5.27 -5.57
N PHE A 366 -16.82 5.53 -4.83
CA PHE A 366 -16.31 4.63 -3.81
C PHE A 366 -16.77 5.14 -2.44
N GLY A 367 -16.92 4.23 -1.50
CA GLY A 367 -17.20 4.62 -0.12
C GLY A 367 -15.92 4.92 0.66
N TYR A 368 -15.84 4.39 1.86
CA TYR A 368 -14.69 4.51 2.75
C TYR A 368 -14.46 3.19 3.50
N SER A 369 -13.27 3.08 4.09
CA SER A 369 -12.93 1.96 4.98
C SER A 369 -12.43 2.49 6.31
N HIS A 370 -12.76 1.77 7.39
CA HIS A 370 -12.25 2.04 8.73
C HIS A 370 -11.70 0.75 9.33
N PHE A 371 -10.44 0.80 9.79
CA PHE A 371 -9.80 -0.25 10.58
C PHE A 371 -9.80 0.15 12.05
N ASN A 372 -10.40 -0.67 12.89
CA ASN A 372 -10.38 -0.51 14.34
C ASN A 372 -9.38 -1.49 14.96
N GLY A 373 -8.13 -1.03 15.15
CA GLY A 373 -7.06 -1.84 15.71
C GLY A 373 -7.19 -2.08 17.23
N SER A 374 -8.10 -1.38 17.91
CA SER A 374 -8.42 -1.60 19.33
C SER A 374 -9.51 -2.65 19.54
N SER A 375 -10.21 -3.05 18.47
CA SER A 375 -11.26 -4.06 18.55
C SER A 375 -10.69 -5.41 18.95
N THR A 376 -11.39 -6.09 19.85
CA THR A 376 -11.14 -7.49 20.24
C THR A 376 -11.97 -8.47 19.40
N ASP A 377 -12.78 -7.95 18.48
CA ASP A 377 -13.60 -8.75 17.59
C ASP A 377 -12.76 -9.35 16.46
N ASP A 378 -13.23 -10.45 15.89
CA ASP A 378 -12.57 -11.10 14.76
C ASP A 378 -12.57 -10.21 13.51
N ILE A 379 -13.51 -9.25 13.39
CA ILE A 379 -13.63 -8.31 12.30
C ILE A 379 -13.13 -6.95 12.75
N GLN A 380 -12.00 -6.52 12.20
CA GLN A 380 -11.37 -5.22 12.48
C GLN A 380 -11.62 -4.18 11.37
N TRP A 381 -12.04 -4.60 10.18
CA TRP A 381 -12.32 -3.71 9.06
C TRP A 381 -13.80 -3.53 8.83
N VAL A 382 -14.24 -2.28 8.75
CA VAL A 382 -15.58 -1.89 8.27
C VAL A 382 -15.40 -1.23 6.91
N ASN A 383 -15.99 -1.83 5.89
CA ASN A 383 -15.97 -1.34 4.51
C ASN A 383 -17.36 -0.85 4.12
N LYS A 384 -17.50 0.44 3.84
CA LYS A 384 -18.77 1.05 3.39
C LYS A 384 -18.66 1.39 1.91
N ALA A 385 -19.51 0.78 1.12
CA ALA A 385 -19.69 1.13 -0.29
C ALA A 385 -20.33 2.52 -0.45
N TYR A 386 -20.29 3.05 -1.67
CA TYR A 386 -21.04 4.25 -2.00
C TYR A 386 -22.55 4.03 -1.75
N ASP A 387 -23.15 4.90 -0.97
CA ASP A 387 -24.58 4.86 -0.68
C ASP A 387 -25.32 5.97 -1.46
N PRO A 388 -26.26 5.62 -2.35
CA PRO A 388 -27.08 6.61 -3.06
C PRO A 388 -27.94 7.50 -2.14
N ALA A 389 -28.22 7.07 -0.89
CA ALA A 389 -28.92 7.89 0.09
C ALA A 389 -28.02 9.00 0.66
N PHE A 390 -26.70 8.79 0.63
CA PHE A 390 -25.66 9.74 1.01
C PHE A 390 -24.68 9.90 -0.15
N PRO A 391 -25.01 10.60 -1.24
CA PRO A 391 -24.32 10.54 -2.52
C PRO A 391 -22.97 11.28 -2.52
N ALA A 392 -22.06 10.92 -1.62
CA ALA A 392 -20.73 11.49 -1.49
C ALA A 392 -19.75 10.81 -2.48
N GLN A 393 -19.43 11.49 -3.57
CA GLN A 393 -18.42 11.05 -4.52
C GLN A 393 -17.09 11.78 -4.32
N ASP A 394 -15.99 11.20 -4.83
CA ASP A 394 -14.64 11.76 -4.72
C ASP A 394 -14.29 12.19 -3.29
N LEU A 395 -14.36 11.26 -2.33
CA LEU A 395 -13.88 11.50 -0.96
C LEU A 395 -12.35 11.67 -0.98
N VAL A 396 -11.84 12.82 -0.48
CA VAL A 396 -10.46 13.25 -0.67
C VAL A 396 -9.68 13.56 0.61
N HIS A 397 -10.39 13.83 1.72
CA HIS A 397 -9.76 14.16 2.99
C HIS A 397 -10.60 13.63 4.14
N ILE A 398 -9.95 13.37 5.28
CA ILE A 398 -10.57 12.85 6.50
C ILE A 398 -10.17 13.75 7.66
N THR A 399 -11.14 14.15 8.46
CA THR A 399 -10.90 14.86 9.72
C THR A 399 -11.65 14.15 10.83
N LEU A 400 -10.96 13.71 11.88
CA LEU A 400 -11.58 13.08 13.04
C LEU A 400 -12.05 14.13 14.03
N ASP A 401 -13.14 13.86 14.74
CA ASP A 401 -13.67 14.76 15.76
C ASP A 401 -12.86 14.59 17.06
N PRO A 402 -12.21 15.64 17.58
CA PRO A 402 -11.40 15.51 18.81
C PRO A 402 -12.23 15.36 20.10
N SER A 403 -13.56 15.48 20.02
CA SER A 403 -14.48 15.43 21.15
C SER A 403 -15.46 14.25 21.12
N GLU A 404 -15.60 13.60 19.97
CA GLU A 404 -16.55 12.50 19.74
C GLU A 404 -15.84 11.31 19.13
N ASP A 405 -15.57 10.31 19.92
CA ASP A 405 -14.93 9.07 19.48
C ASP A 405 -15.71 8.44 18.32
N ASN A 406 -14.99 7.94 17.30
CA ASN A 406 -15.56 7.31 16.10
C ASN A 406 -16.40 8.23 15.19
N ARG A 407 -16.33 9.56 15.35
CA ARG A 407 -16.91 10.51 14.39
C ARG A 407 -15.86 11.02 13.42
N ALA A 408 -16.16 10.90 12.12
CA ALA A 408 -15.30 11.36 11.05
C ALA A 408 -16.04 12.28 10.08
N TYR A 409 -15.33 13.27 9.56
CA TYR A 409 -15.78 14.19 8.53
C TYR A 409 -15.00 13.90 7.24
N LEU A 410 -15.67 13.37 6.24
CA LEU A 410 -15.08 12.98 4.97
C LEU A 410 -15.36 14.05 3.92
N SER A 411 -14.34 14.82 3.55
CA SER A 411 -14.46 15.86 2.52
C SER A 411 -14.64 15.26 1.14
N SER A 412 -15.60 15.75 0.38
CA SER A 412 -15.87 15.35 -1.00
C SER A 412 -15.47 16.45 -1.98
N TRP A 413 -14.86 16.06 -3.11
CA TRP A 413 -14.50 16.99 -4.18
C TRP A 413 -15.64 17.18 -5.21
N GLY A 414 -16.87 17.01 -4.78
CA GLY A 414 -18.06 17.17 -5.62
C GLY A 414 -19.35 17.33 -4.83
N SER A 415 -19.46 16.70 -3.65
CA SER A 415 -20.73 16.58 -2.91
C SER A 415 -20.74 17.27 -1.54
N GLY A 416 -19.71 18.07 -1.21
CA GLY A 416 -19.61 18.70 0.10
C GLY A 416 -18.87 17.84 1.14
N MET A 417 -19.50 17.51 2.28
CA MET A 417 -18.84 16.77 3.35
C MET A 417 -19.77 15.69 3.93
N LEU A 418 -19.33 14.45 3.88
CA LEU A 418 -20.04 13.34 4.53
C LEU A 418 -19.63 13.26 6.00
N VAL A 419 -20.58 13.33 6.89
CA VAL A 419 -20.40 13.07 8.32
C VAL A 419 -20.70 11.61 8.59
N VAL A 420 -19.77 10.93 9.24
CA VAL A 420 -19.87 9.52 9.63
C VAL A 420 -19.83 9.44 11.14
N ASP A 421 -20.70 8.64 11.73
CA ASP A 421 -20.76 8.40 13.18
C ASP A 421 -20.88 6.90 13.43
N GLN A 422 -19.97 6.34 14.25
CA GLN A 422 -19.89 4.90 14.52
C GLN A 422 -19.95 4.05 13.24
N ASP A 423 -19.13 4.41 12.27
CA ASP A 423 -19.02 3.78 10.95
C ASP A 423 -20.24 3.89 10.02
N GLU A 424 -21.30 4.57 10.43
CA GLU A 424 -22.49 4.76 9.60
C GLU A 424 -22.58 6.20 9.05
N PRO A 425 -22.98 6.39 7.78
CA PRO A 425 -23.26 7.70 7.24
C PRO A 425 -24.39 8.38 8.02
N LEU A 426 -24.14 9.59 8.51
CA LEU A 426 -25.13 10.35 9.28
C LEU A 426 -25.82 11.42 8.45
N VAL A 427 -25.06 12.24 7.74
CA VAL A 427 -25.57 13.36 6.93
C VAL A 427 -24.50 13.81 5.93
N ILE A 428 -24.91 14.30 4.76
CA ILE A 428 -24.06 15.11 3.89
C ILE A 428 -24.34 16.59 4.18
N TRP A 429 -23.28 17.33 4.51
CA TRP A 429 -23.33 18.79 4.54
C TRP A 429 -23.10 19.33 3.13
N ASP A 430 -24.09 20.06 2.65
CA ASP A 430 -24.13 20.73 1.37
C ASP A 430 -24.54 22.20 1.52
N ASP A 431 -24.89 22.88 0.43
CA ASP A 431 -25.33 24.30 0.43
C ASP A 431 -26.76 24.48 0.95
N THR A 432 -27.52 23.41 1.12
CA THR A 432 -28.92 23.46 1.60
C THR A 432 -29.03 23.35 3.12
N ASN A 433 -28.08 22.70 3.77
CA ASN A 433 -28.14 22.35 5.21
C ASN A 433 -26.93 22.81 6.01
N SER A 434 -25.97 23.48 5.39
CA SER A 434 -24.73 23.94 6.01
C SER A 434 -24.32 25.34 5.53
N GLY A 435 -23.11 25.80 5.93
CA GLY A 435 -22.50 27.01 5.40
C GLY A 435 -21.65 26.80 4.17
N LEU A 436 -21.61 25.61 3.61
CA LEU A 436 -20.88 25.31 2.37
C LEU A 436 -21.58 26.01 1.19
N GLU A 437 -20.83 26.32 0.16
CA GLU A 437 -21.33 26.99 -1.04
C GLU A 437 -21.08 26.10 -2.27
N ASP A 438 -22.07 26.10 -3.18
CA ASP A 438 -21.97 25.46 -4.48
C ASP A 438 -21.17 26.32 -5.46
N LEU A 439 -20.38 25.68 -6.32
CA LEU A 439 -19.64 26.31 -7.43
C LEU A 439 -20.61 27.02 -8.39
N TYR A 440 -21.79 26.47 -8.64
CA TYR A 440 -22.79 26.96 -9.57
C TYR A 440 -23.93 27.74 -8.86
N GLN A 441 -23.59 28.80 -8.14
CA GLN A 441 -24.48 29.59 -7.28
C GLN A 441 -25.82 30.08 -7.92
N ASN A 442 -26.04 29.85 -9.21
CA ASN A 442 -27.24 30.25 -9.95
C ASN A 442 -27.98 29.08 -10.61
N GLY A 443 -27.88 27.87 -10.08
CA GLY A 443 -28.60 26.70 -10.58
C GLY A 443 -28.08 26.18 -11.90
N GLY A 444 -26.80 25.86 -11.96
CA GLY A 444 -26.21 25.02 -13.00
C GLY A 444 -26.89 23.66 -13.07
N PRO A 445 -26.73 22.90 -14.15
CA PRO A 445 -27.41 21.61 -14.33
C PRO A 445 -27.08 20.56 -13.30
N GLU A 446 -25.94 20.71 -12.57
CA GLU A 446 -25.48 19.80 -11.54
C GLU A 446 -24.78 20.57 -10.41
N SER A 447 -25.13 20.28 -9.16
CA SER A 447 -24.45 20.84 -7.98
C SER A 447 -23.02 20.31 -7.86
N SER A 448 -22.06 21.17 -7.52
CA SER A 448 -20.68 20.79 -7.26
C SER A 448 -20.10 21.58 -6.08
N ILE A 449 -20.04 20.92 -4.92
CA ILE A 449 -19.51 21.49 -3.68
C ILE A 449 -18.16 20.87 -3.40
N ARG A 450 -17.08 21.61 -3.68
CA ARG A 450 -15.70 21.11 -3.61
C ARG A 450 -15.06 21.43 -2.27
N VAL A 451 -14.95 20.42 -1.42
CA VAL A 451 -14.32 20.51 -0.10
C VAL A 451 -13.09 19.63 -0.06
N ASN A 452 -12.00 20.14 0.56
CA ASN A 452 -10.78 19.37 0.80
C ASN A 452 -10.36 19.52 2.27
N GLY A 453 -9.24 20.22 2.54
CA GLY A 453 -8.69 20.31 3.88
C GLY A 453 -9.66 20.88 4.91
N ALA A 454 -9.71 20.27 6.07
CA ALA A 454 -10.47 20.71 7.22
C ALA A 454 -9.72 20.43 8.51
N ALA A 455 -9.93 21.22 9.56
CA ALA A 455 -9.29 21.04 10.87
C ALA A 455 -10.09 21.72 11.99
N PHE A 456 -10.01 21.17 13.20
CA PHE A 456 -10.53 21.81 14.41
C PHE A 456 -9.49 22.76 15.00
N ASP A 457 -9.93 23.93 15.46
CA ASP A 457 -9.10 24.82 16.26
C ASP A 457 -9.12 24.42 17.75
N ASN A 458 -8.23 25.02 18.54
CA ASN A 458 -8.12 24.72 19.99
C ASN A 458 -9.34 25.17 20.83
N ARG A 459 -10.36 25.78 20.19
CA ARG A 459 -11.64 26.16 20.80
C ARG A 459 -12.77 25.22 20.38
N GLY A 460 -12.45 24.21 19.57
CA GLY A 460 -13.42 23.26 19.02
C GLY A 460 -14.21 23.78 17.81
N ASN A 461 -13.85 24.93 17.21
CA ASN A 461 -14.49 25.35 15.97
C ASN A 461 -13.91 24.56 14.80
N PHE A 462 -14.73 24.20 13.83
CA PHE A 462 -14.34 23.43 12.67
C PHE A 462 -14.14 24.33 11.44
N TRP A 463 -12.93 24.35 10.90
CA TRP A 463 -12.54 25.15 9.74
C TRP A 463 -12.46 24.27 8.50
N ILE A 464 -12.98 24.75 7.37
CA ILE A 464 -13.17 23.97 6.14
C ILE A 464 -12.78 24.80 4.93
N ALA A 465 -11.97 24.23 4.02
CA ALA A 465 -11.62 24.82 2.74
C ALA A 465 -12.63 24.41 1.65
N ASN A 466 -13.42 25.36 1.16
CA ASN A 466 -14.44 25.18 0.12
C ASN A 466 -13.99 25.90 -1.16
N ALA A 467 -13.55 25.15 -2.15
CA ALA A 467 -12.89 25.67 -3.35
C ALA A 467 -13.89 26.24 -4.39
N TRP A 468 -13.41 27.15 -5.25
CA TRP A 468 -14.15 27.81 -6.34
C TRP A 468 -15.41 28.60 -5.97
N VAL A 469 -15.58 28.94 -4.72
CA VAL A 469 -16.72 29.73 -4.22
C VAL A 469 -16.27 31.10 -3.72
N PRO A 470 -17.19 32.11 -3.56
CA PRO A 470 -16.82 33.42 -3.04
C PRO A 470 -16.13 33.38 -1.68
N LYS A 471 -16.74 32.70 -0.71
CA LYS A 471 -16.19 32.57 0.64
C LYS A 471 -15.47 31.24 0.79
N LYS A 472 -14.21 31.18 0.40
CA LYS A 472 -13.41 29.94 0.28
C LYS A 472 -13.04 29.27 1.61
N LEU A 473 -13.10 29.98 2.71
CA LEU A 473 -12.87 29.46 4.04
C LEU A 473 -14.15 29.52 4.85
N LYS A 474 -14.54 28.40 5.43
CA LYS A 474 -15.73 28.24 6.26
C LYS A 474 -15.33 27.93 7.69
N LYS A 475 -16.17 28.31 8.62
CA LYS A 475 -16.05 28.00 10.04
C LYS A 475 -17.41 27.60 10.58
N LEU A 476 -17.49 26.41 11.15
CA LEU A 476 -18.58 26.00 12.01
C LEU A 476 -18.15 26.25 13.46
N GLU A 477 -18.87 27.15 14.14
CA GLU A 477 -18.64 27.43 15.55
C GLU A 477 -19.27 26.35 16.45
N THR A 478 -18.75 26.18 17.66
CA THR A 478 -19.27 25.22 18.64
C THR A 478 -20.75 25.41 19.00
N ASN A 479 -21.30 26.58 18.75
CA ASN A 479 -22.71 26.87 18.93
C ASN A 479 -23.63 26.52 17.72
N GLY A 480 -23.02 25.90 16.67
CA GLY A 480 -23.67 25.47 15.45
C GLY A 480 -23.80 26.57 14.37
N ASN A 481 -23.27 27.78 14.59
CA ASN A 481 -23.34 28.86 13.59
C ASN A 481 -22.25 28.72 12.54
N TRP A 482 -22.62 28.92 11.27
CA TRP A 482 -21.70 28.95 10.15
C TRP A 482 -21.25 30.38 9.82
N LYS A 483 -19.96 30.55 9.54
CA LYS A 483 -19.36 31.76 9.01
C LYS A 483 -18.50 31.44 7.77
N GLY A 484 -18.53 32.36 6.80
CA GLY A 484 -17.69 32.24 5.60
C GLY A 484 -16.82 33.48 5.43
N PHE A 485 -15.55 33.24 5.01
CA PHE A 485 -14.53 34.27 4.88
C PHE A 485 -14.03 34.36 3.43
N ASP A 486 -13.95 35.60 2.92
CA ASP A 486 -13.45 35.86 1.57
C ASP A 486 -11.93 35.96 1.55
N LEU A 487 -11.29 35.12 0.73
CA LEU A 487 -9.85 35.11 0.50
C LEU A 487 -9.46 35.78 -0.86
N ASN A 488 -10.42 36.31 -1.64
CA ASN A 488 -10.15 36.90 -2.94
C ASN A 488 -9.06 38.00 -2.94
N PRO A 489 -8.90 38.84 -1.90
CA PRO A 489 -7.84 39.85 -1.88
C PRO A 489 -6.41 39.30 -2.00
N ILE A 490 -6.18 38.02 -1.66
CA ILE A 490 -4.86 37.38 -1.73
C ILE A 490 -4.75 36.32 -2.82
N ILE A 491 -5.79 36.12 -3.61
CA ILE A 491 -5.82 35.20 -4.76
C ILE A 491 -5.32 35.94 -6.00
N THR A 492 -4.27 35.41 -6.62
CA THR A 492 -3.69 35.98 -7.84
C THR A 492 -4.18 35.30 -9.12
N ASP A 493 -4.44 34.00 -9.08
CA ASP A 493 -5.00 33.23 -10.20
C ASP A 493 -6.42 32.74 -9.85
N GLN A 494 -7.42 33.48 -10.32
CA GLN A 494 -8.84 33.19 -10.10
C GLN A 494 -9.35 31.99 -10.89
N GLN A 495 -8.58 31.49 -11.86
CA GLN A 495 -8.94 30.31 -12.67
C GLN A 495 -8.43 29.02 -12.07
N ALA A 496 -7.59 29.07 -11.06
CA ALA A 496 -6.96 27.88 -10.47
C ALA A 496 -7.12 27.87 -8.94
N LEU A 497 -8.38 27.76 -8.50
CA LEU A 497 -8.80 27.80 -7.09
C LEU A 497 -8.88 26.43 -6.43
N GLY A 498 -8.15 25.42 -6.93
CA GLY A 498 -7.98 24.16 -6.22
C GLY A 498 -7.27 24.39 -4.89
N LEU A 499 -7.97 24.07 -3.80
CA LEU A 499 -7.44 24.12 -2.44
C LEU A 499 -7.05 22.72 -1.99
N THR A 500 -5.97 22.61 -1.22
CA THR A 500 -5.46 21.35 -0.71
C THR A 500 -5.66 21.24 0.80
N GLU A 501 -4.65 20.89 1.57
CA GLU A 501 -4.72 20.75 3.01
C GLU A 501 -4.90 22.09 3.73
N LEU A 502 -5.49 22.02 4.91
CA LEU A 502 -5.65 23.12 5.84
C LEU A 502 -5.00 22.72 7.17
N VAL A 503 -4.16 23.61 7.71
CA VAL A 503 -3.59 23.45 9.05
C VAL A 503 -3.74 24.74 9.84
N ILE A 504 -3.75 24.62 11.17
CA ILE A 504 -3.93 25.76 12.08
C ILE A 504 -2.66 25.89 12.91
N ASP A 505 -2.04 27.07 12.90
CA ASP A 505 -0.86 27.34 13.69
C ASP A 505 -1.19 27.70 15.15
N LYS A 506 -0.18 27.82 16.00
CA LYS A 506 -0.37 28.12 17.43
C LYS A 506 -0.96 29.50 17.72
N THR A 507 -0.92 30.40 16.75
CA THR A 507 -1.56 31.74 16.86
C THR A 507 -3.02 31.72 16.46
N GLY A 508 -3.53 30.56 15.99
CA GLY A 508 -4.86 30.41 15.45
C GLY A 508 -5.00 30.93 14.01
N SER A 509 -3.89 31.10 13.30
CA SER A 509 -3.92 31.42 11.88
C SER A 509 -4.14 30.15 11.04
N ILE A 510 -4.99 30.25 10.04
CA ILE A 510 -5.38 29.17 9.15
C ILE A 510 -4.48 29.20 7.91
N TRP A 511 -3.76 28.14 7.66
CA TRP A 511 -2.89 27.97 6.49
C TRP A 511 -3.53 27.00 5.51
N ILE A 512 -3.65 27.38 4.25
CA ILE A 512 -4.31 26.59 3.21
C ILE A 512 -3.37 26.47 2.02
N GLY A 513 -3.10 25.26 1.58
CA GLY A 513 -2.40 25.03 0.33
C GLY A 513 -3.30 25.28 -0.88
N SER A 514 -2.70 25.72 -1.99
CA SER A 514 -3.43 25.92 -3.24
C SER A 514 -2.65 25.44 -4.45
N ARG A 515 -3.34 25.17 -5.53
CA ARG A 515 -2.74 24.70 -6.79
C ARG A 515 -1.84 25.74 -7.46
N ARG A 516 -2.23 27.03 -7.48
CA ARG A 516 -1.53 28.10 -8.22
C ARG A 516 -1.46 29.43 -7.49
N ASN A 517 -1.83 29.46 -6.23
CA ASN A 517 -1.83 30.69 -5.43
C ASN A 517 -0.88 30.61 -4.22
N GLY A 518 -0.02 29.56 -4.15
CA GLY A 518 0.89 29.38 -3.04
C GLY A 518 0.21 28.93 -1.76
N ALA A 519 0.73 29.33 -0.60
CA ALA A 519 0.13 29.08 0.70
C ALA A 519 -0.65 30.33 1.16
N LEU A 520 -1.96 30.17 1.35
CA LEU A 520 -2.87 31.22 1.80
C LEU A 520 -2.91 31.22 3.33
N VAL A 521 -2.84 32.38 3.95
CA VAL A 521 -2.87 32.53 5.41
C VAL A 521 -3.98 33.49 5.80
N TYR A 522 -4.81 33.06 6.75
CA TYR A 522 -5.92 33.81 7.28
C TYR A 522 -5.91 33.82 8.81
N ASN A 523 -6.19 34.97 9.43
CA ASN A 523 -6.45 35.06 10.86
C ASN A 523 -7.70 35.90 11.12
N GLU A 524 -8.66 35.34 11.85
CA GLU A 524 -9.95 35.96 12.14
C GLU A 524 -9.79 37.24 12.98
N SER A 525 -8.77 37.30 13.84
CA SER A 525 -8.44 38.49 14.61
C SER A 525 -7.95 39.58 13.68
N GLY A 526 -8.79 40.56 13.40
CA GLY A 526 -8.54 41.67 12.50
C GLY A 526 -8.72 41.37 11.03
N ASP A 527 -9.35 40.25 10.65
CA ASP A 527 -9.59 39.81 9.26
C ASP A 527 -8.33 39.87 8.38
N ARG A 528 -7.20 39.41 8.95
CA ARG A 528 -5.87 39.52 8.33
C ARG A 528 -5.67 38.41 7.30
N LYS A 529 -5.09 38.77 6.15
CA LYS A 529 -4.88 37.87 5.02
C LYS A 529 -3.51 38.07 4.42
N ARG A 530 -2.84 36.98 4.06
CA ARG A 530 -1.55 36.99 3.35
C ARG A 530 -1.40 35.73 2.50
N ALA A 531 -0.62 35.83 1.43
CA ALA A 531 -0.21 34.67 0.63
C ALA A 531 1.30 34.59 0.55
N LEU A 532 1.87 33.41 0.76
CA LEU A 532 3.25 33.09 0.45
C LEU A 532 3.29 32.57 -1.00
N ILE A 533 4.09 33.22 -1.84
CA ILE A 533 4.20 32.91 -3.27
C ILE A 533 5.68 32.69 -3.66
N THR A 534 5.97 32.48 -4.93
CA THR A 534 7.34 32.23 -5.42
C THR A 534 8.22 33.47 -5.45
N GLN A 535 7.64 34.67 -5.30
CA GLN A 535 8.40 35.93 -5.32
C GLN A 535 9.26 36.07 -4.05
N SER A 536 10.51 36.44 -4.23
CA SER A 536 11.41 36.83 -3.13
C SER A 536 10.80 37.99 -2.33
N THR A 537 10.99 37.96 -1.03
CA THR A 537 10.39 38.81 0.02
C THR A 537 8.91 38.55 0.31
N LYS A 538 8.25 37.69 -0.50
CA LYS A 538 6.81 37.37 -0.40
C LYS A 538 6.54 35.86 -0.35
N GLY A 539 7.38 35.11 0.29
CA GLY A 539 7.23 33.67 0.47
C GLY A 539 8.36 32.82 -0.06
N SER A 540 9.04 33.24 -1.16
CA SER A 540 10.15 32.50 -1.80
C SER A 540 9.85 30.99 -1.98
N LEU A 541 8.59 30.62 -2.23
CA LEU A 541 8.21 29.22 -2.42
C LEU A 541 8.88 28.66 -3.69
N PRO A 542 9.27 27.38 -3.71
CA PRO A 542 9.81 26.72 -4.91
C PRO A 542 8.80 26.63 -6.04
N ASP A 543 7.51 26.47 -5.71
CA ASP A 543 6.40 26.41 -6.66
C ASP A 543 5.11 26.92 -6.02
N LEU A 544 4.18 27.44 -6.83
CA LEU A 544 2.85 27.87 -6.37
C LEU A 544 1.89 26.72 -6.05
N ASN A 545 2.20 25.50 -6.54
CA ASN A 545 1.41 24.31 -6.23
C ASN A 545 1.85 23.76 -4.88
N VAL A 546 1.19 24.23 -3.81
CA VAL A 546 1.38 23.72 -2.44
C VAL A 546 0.50 22.49 -2.27
N ARG A 547 1.14 21.33 -2.08
CA ARG A 547 0.47 20.04 -1.99
C ARG A 547 0.14 19.64 -0.55
N THR A 548 1.02 20.01 0.39
CA THR A 548 0.91 19.59 1.78
C THR A 548 1.49 20.62 2.72
N LEU A 549 0.93 20.70 3.91
CA LEU A 549 1.32 21.61 5.00
C LEU A 549 1.39 20.83 6.31
N ALA A 550 2.35 21.18 7.16
CA ALA A 550 2.40 20.67 8.53
C ALA A 550 2.94 21.76 9.49
N VAL A 551 2.41 21.78 10.70
CA VAL A 551 2.83 22.70 11.78
C VAL A 551 3.58 21.91 12.84
N ASP A 552 4.81 22.31 13.17
CA ASP A 552 5.59 21.66 14.21
C ASP A 552 5.43 22.34 15.60
N ARG A 553 6.01 21.72 16.63
CA ARG A 553 5.96 22.25 18.01
C ARG A 553 6.62 23.62 18.19
N ASN A 554 7.49 24.02 17.27
CA ASN A 554 8.11 25.35 17.29
C ASN A 554 7.33 26.38 16.47
N ASN A 555 6.09 26.06 16.09
CA ASN A 555 5.23 26.89 15.23
C ASN A 555 5.83 27.19 13.86
N ARG A 556 6.69 26.31 13.34
CA ARG A 556 7.21 26.40 11.98
C ARG A 556 6.24 25.69 11.04
N ILE A 557 6.00 26.31 9.89
CA ILE A 557 5.14 25.75 8.84
C ILE A 557 6.02 25.08 7.80
N TRP A 558 5.92 23.77 7.72
CA TRP A 558 6.56 22.94 6.69
C TRP A 558 5.68 22.92 5.46
N ILE A 559 6.23 23.34 4.32
CA ILE A 559 5.48 23.57 3.08
C ILE A 559 6.04 22.66 1.98
N GLY A 560 5.28 21.62 1.61
CA GLY A 560 5.59 20.73 0.49
C GLY A 560 4.94 21.23 -0.80
N THR A 561 5.75 21.42 -1.83
CA THR A 561 5.29 21.90 -3.13
C THR A 561 5.55 20.91 -4.26
N GLN A 562 5.08 21.22 -5.47
CA GLN A 562 5.38 20.44 -6.67
C GLN A 562 6.88 20.40 -7.00
N LYS A 563 7.69 21.37 -6.53
CA LYS A 563 9.12 21.48 -6.85
C LYS A 563 9.99 21.69 -5.61
N GLY A 564 9.64 21.05 -4.52
CA GLY A 564 10.50 21.03 -3.35
C GLY A 564 9.82 21.38 -2.03
N LEU A 565 10.66 21.36 -0.99
CA LEU A 565 10.31 21.60 0.41
C LEU A 565 10.91 22.90 0.90
N VAL A 566 10.13 23.69 1.63
CA VAL A 566 10.59 24.83 2.39
C VAL A 566 9.94 24.91 3.77
N VAL A 567 10.52 25.66 4.68
CA VAL A 567 10.03 25.90 6.05
C VAL A 567 9.87 27.38 6.28
N TYR A 568 8.70 27.81 6.75
CA TYR A 568 8.45 29.16 7.21
C TYR A 568 8.48 29.23 8.73
N SER A 569 9.42 30.01 9.28
CA SER A 569 9.65 30.08 10.73
C SER A 569 9.05 31.32 11.41
N GLY A 570 8.38 32.20 10.65
CA GLY A 570 7.82 33.45 11.12
C GLY A 570 6.31 33.49 11.30
N ALA A 571 5.66 32.35 11.60
CA ALA A 571 4.21 32.25 11.67
C ALA A 571 3.55 33.28 12.60
N GLU A 572 4.20 33.61 13.73
CA GLU A 572 3.70 34.57 14.71
C GLU A 572 3.66 36.03 14.19
N SER A 573 4.51 36.36 13.23
CA SER A 573 4.64 37.72 12.65
C SER A 573 4.32 37.75 11.15
N VAL A 574 3.65 36.73 10.62
CA VAL A 574 3.41 36.60 9.18
C VAL A 574 2.67 37.80 8.58
N PHE A 575 1.83 38.47 9.33
CA PHE A 575 1.04 39.63 8.86
C PHE A 575 1.76 40.99 9.00
N GLU A 576 2.71 41.09 9.90
CA GLU A 576 3.46 42.32 10.22
C GLU A 576 4.76 42.43 9.46
N ALA A 577 5.38 41.30 9.10
CA ALA A 577 6.70 41.28 8.47
C ALA A 577 6.67 41.86 7.04
N ASP A 578 7.62 42.74 6.71
CA ASP A 578 7.80 43.22 5.34
C ASP A 578 8.43 42.20 4.42
N ILE A 579 9.30 41.34 4.98
CA ILE A 579 9.90 40.16 4.32
C ILE A 579 9.44 38.93 5.06
N TYR A 580 8.80 38.00 4.35
CA TYR A 580 8.21 36.77 4.94
C TYR A 580 8.52 35.56 4.08
N ASP A 581 9.80 35.35 3.79
CA ASP A 581 10.27 34.25 2.98
C ASP A 581 10.36 32.93 3.77
N ALA A 582 9.95 31.84 3.15
CA ALA A 582 10.24 30.49 3.60
C ALA A 582 11.65 30.10 3.14
N GLU A 583 12.31 29.24 3.91
CA GLU A 583 13.69 28.85 3.69
C GLU A 583 13.79 27.34 3.35
N PRO A 584 14.69 26.94 2.43
CA PRO A 584 14.98 25.54 2.21
C PRO A 584 15.73 24.95 3.42
N VAL A 585 15.44 23.70 3.73
CA VAL A 585 16.25 22.94 4.69
C VAL A 585 17.53 22.49 3.99
N ILE A 586 18.68 22.82 4.58
CA ILE A 586 19.97 22.40 4.05
C ILE A 586 20.47 21.19 4.82
N ILE A 587 20.81 20.13 4.07
CA ILE A 587 21.45 18.92 4.56
C ILE A 587 22.87 18.84 4.01
N GLU A 588 23.74 18.11 4.69
CA GLU A 588 25.07 17.78 4.21
C GLU A 588 25.06 16.35 3.64
N ASP A 589 25.35 16.22 2.37
CA ASP A 589 25.50 14.95 1.69
C ASP A 589 26.93 14.80 1.18
N ASN A 590 27.73 13.93 1.79
CA ASN A 590 29.15 13.71 1.51
C ASN A 590 29.98 15.02 1.54
N GLY A 591 29.72 15.91 2.50
CA GLY A 591 30.38 17.20 2.66
C GLY A 591 29.90 18.29 1.69
N ILE A 592 28.86 18.05 0.92
CA ILE A 592 28.28 19.01 -0.02
C ILE A 592 26.91 19.46 0.51
N PRO A 593 26.71 20.78 0.75
CA PRO A 593 25.40 21.30 1.12
C PRO A 593 24.37 21.11 0.00
N LYS A 594 23.24 20.48 0.30
CA LYS A 594 22.12 20.28 -0.62
C LYS A 594 20.80 20.69 0.03
N LYS A 595 19.84 21.10 -0.79
CA LYS A 595 18.47 21.32 -0.32
C LYS A 595 17.79 19.96 -0.10
N LEU A 596 17.22 19.76 1.07
CA LEU A 596 16.37 18.61 1.36
C LEU A 596 15.18 18.61 0.40
N LEU A 597 15.01 17.55 -0.38
CA LEU A 597 13.92 17.41 -1.38
C LEU A 597 13.81 18.64 -2.33
N GLY A 598 14.95 19.24 -2.72
CA GLY A 598 15.02 20.57 -3.36
C GLY A 598 14.26 20.69 -4.68
N ASP A 599 14.10 19.62 -5.45
CA ASP A 599 13.46 19.62 -6.77
C ASP A 599 12.41 18.48 -6.93
N GLN A 600 12.02 17.85 -5.82
CA GLN A 600 11.08 16.72 -5.84
C GLN A 600 9.69 17.16 -5.40
N PRO A 601 8.62 16.64 -6.03
CA PRO A 601 7.27 16.82 -5.54
C PRO A 601 7.12 16.20 -4.15
N VAL A 602 6.65 16.97 -3.18
CA VAL A 602 6.36 16.55 -1.81
C VAL A 602 4.84 16.45 -1.64
N ASN A 603 4.32 15.23 -1.61
CA ASN A 603 2.88 14.98 -1.57
C ASN A 603 2.31 15.00 -0.16
N SER A 604 3.11 14.62 0.83
CA SER A 604 2.67 14.53 2.21
C SER A 604 3.80 14.83 3.18
N ILE A 605 3.47 15.52 4.27
CA ILE A 605 4.33 15.77 5.41
C ILE A 605 3.58 15.32 6.66
N ALA A 606 4.22 14.45 7.47
CA ALA A 606 3.72 14.07 8.78
C ALA A 606 4.81 14.31 9.83
N ILE A 607 4.38 14.57 11.05
CA ILE A 607 5.28 14.85 12.19
C ILE A 607 4.94 13.83 13.28
N ASP A 608 5.93 13.07 13.73
CA ASP A 608 5.71 12.10 14.80
C ASP A 608 5.86 12.72 16.20
N GLY A 609 5.57 11.93 17.20
CA GLY A 609 5.59 12.37 18.59
C GLY A 609 6.94 12.87 19.11
N ALA A 610 8.05 12.50 18.46
CA ALA A 610 9.40 12.99 18.72
C ALA A 610 9.79 14.20 17.83
N GLU A 611 8.84 14.77 17.11
CA GLU A 611 9.06 15.87 16.17
C GLU A 611 9.87 15.48 14.93
N ASN A 612 10.10 14.20 14.65
CA ASN A 612 10.70 13.81 13.38
C ASN A 612 9.74 14.12 12.24
N LYS A 613 10.30 14.37 11.07
CA LYS A 613 9.53 14.72 9.87
C LYS A 613 9.55 13.58 8.87
N TRP A 614 8.37 13.20 8.41
CA TRP A 614 8.17 12.17 7.41
C TRP A 614 7.65 12.80 6.13
N PHE A 615 8.34 12.56 5.02
CA PHE A 615 8.01 13.14 3.71
C PHE A 615 7.68 12.05 2.72
N GLY A 616 6.51 12.13 2.10
CA GLY A 616 6.10 11.30 0.98
C GLY A 616 6.32 12.03 -0.35
N THR A 617 6.90 11.33 -1.31
CA THR A 617 7.23 11.88 -2.64
C THR A 617 6.58 11.10 -3.77
N ASP A 618 6.57 11.64 -4.99
CA ASP A 618 6.01 10.97 -6.17
C ASP A 618 6.86 9.79 -6.66
N THR A 619 8.19 9.87 -6.51
CA THR A 619 9.10 8.89 -7.14
C THR A 619 10.21 8.40 -6.24
N GLY A 620 10.47 9.09 -5.13
CA GLY A 620 11.56 8.79 -4.19
C GLY A 620 11.16 7.91 -3.01
N GLY A 621 9.88 7.59 -2.85
CA GLY A 621 9.37 6.89 -1.66
C GLY A 621 9.22 7.80 -0.47
N VAL A 622 9.68 7.36 0.69
CA VAL A 622 9.57 8.03 2.00
C VAL A 622 10.94 8.46 2.51
N LEU A 623 11.03 9.70 2.96
CA LEU A 623 12.19 10.20 3.69
C LEU A 623 11.78 10.57 5.11
N GLY A 624 12.43 9.98 6.12
CA GLY A 624 12.29 10.32 7.54
C GLY A 624 13.51 11.10 8.03
N THR A 625 13.29 12.23 8.70
CA THR A 625 14.38 13.08 9.22
C THR A 625 14.18 13.39 10.70
N ASN A 626 15.24 13.88 11.34
CA ASN A 626 15.14 14.44 12.68
C ASN A 626 14.24 15.69 12.73
N SER A 627 14.00 16.23 13.92
CA SER A 627 13.09 17.37 14.17
C SER A 627 13.45 18.65 13.42
N SER A 628 14.72 18.86 13.07
CA SER A 628 15.17 20.02 12.29
C SER A 628 15.16 19.79 10.78
N GLY A 629 15.03 18.53 10.33
CA GLY A 629 15.17 18.15 8.93
C GLY A 629 16.61 18.00 8.44
N SER A 630 17.60 18.28 9.32
CA SER A 630 19.01 18.34 8.92
C SER A 630 19.70 16.99 8.81
N GLN A 631 19.12 15.93 9.40
CA GLN A 631 19.66 14.58 9.40
C GLN A 631 18.61 13.58 8.93
N THR A 632 18.95 12.76 7.93
CA THR A 632 18.14 11.63 7.49
C THR A 632 18.23 10.50 8.51
N LEU A 633 17.08 10.01 8.96
CA LEU A 633 16.92 8.84 9.84
C LEU A 633 16.49 7.62 9.06
N TYR A 634 15.59 7.78 8.10
CA TYR A 634 15.01 6.74 7.28
C TYR A 634 14.94 7.18 5.81
N ASN A 635 15.17 6.25 4.91
CA ASN A 635 14.98 6.45 3.47
C ASN A 635 14.43 5.16 2.89
N PHE A 636 13.10 5.09 2.77
CA PHE A 636 12.38 3.90 2.32
C PHE A 636 11.92 4.06 0.88
N ASN A 637 12.21 3.06 0.07
CA ASN A 637 11.71 2.92 -1.28
C ASN A 637 11.40 1.43 -1.57
N LYS A 638 10.78 1.15 -2.71
CA LYS A 638 10.39 -0.21 -3.12
C LYS A 638 11.55 -1.20 -3.25
N ASP A 639 12.81 -0.73 -3.30
CA ASP A 639 13.99 -1.59 -3.51
C ASP A 639 14.68 -1.94 -2.16
N ASN A 640 14.39 -1.19 -1.08
CA ASN A 640 15.01 -1.40 0.24
C ASN A 640 14.01 -1.55 1.40
N SER A 641 12.73 -1.56 1.10
CA SER A 641 11.64 -1.66 2.10
C SER A 641 10.41 -2.32 1.48
N PRO A 642 9.41 -2.72 2.27
CA PRO A 642 8.18 -3.31 1.75
C PRO A 642 7.20 -2.31 1.13
N LEU A 643 7.61 -1.07 0.86
CA LEU A 643 6.78 -0.12 0.12
C LEU A 643 6.39 -0.70 -1.23
N PRO A 644 5.08 -0.83 -1.55
CA PRO A 644 4.65 -1.42 -2.81
C PRO A 644 4.89 -0.49 -4.01
N SER A 645 5.13 0.81 -3.74
CA SER A 645 5.41 1.83 -4.74
C SER A 645 6.25 2.97 -4.15
N ASN A 646 7.03 3.64 -5.00
CA ASN A 646 7.72 4.88 -4.65
C ASN A 646 6.81 6.11 -4.69
N SER A 647 5.60 5.99 -5.27
CA SER A 647 4.60 7.05 -5.28
C SER A 647 3.81 7.02 -3.97
N VAL A 648 4.24 7.83 -3.01
CA VAL A 648 3.60 7.97 -1.70
C VAL A 648 2.65 9.15 -1.73
N LEU A 649 1.37 8.87 -1.55
CA LEU A 649 0.29 9.86 -1.66
C LEU A 649 0.03 10.56 -0.33
N LYS A 650 0.01 9.78 0.77
CA LYS A 650 -0.27 10.29 2.11
C LYS A 650 0.53 9.54 3.17
N ILE A 651 1.00 10.27 4.17
CA ILE A 651 1.62 9.72 5.38
C ILE A 651 0.83 10.21 6.59
N LYS A 652 0.52 9.30 7.51
CA LYS A 652 -0.06 9.63 8.81
C LYS A 652 0.67 8.87 9.91
N VAL A 653 0.74 9.50 11.07
CA VAL A 653 1.39 8.93 12.25
C VAL A 653 0.32 8.74 13.32
N ASP A 654 0.17 7.52 13.76
CA ASP A 654 -0.55 7.24 14.98
C ASP A 654 0.40 7.39 16.18
N ASN A 655 0.28 8.49 16.87
CA ASN A 655 1.15 8.79 18.00
C ASN A 655 0.90 7.89 19.23
N SER A 656 -0.27 7.25 19.33
CA SER A 656 -0.58 6.33 20.44
C SER A 656 0.20 5.02 20.32
N THR A 657 0.38 4.52 19.10
CA THR A 657 1.10 3.26 18.81
C THR A 657 2.53 3.46 18.34
N GLY A 658 2.86 4.65 17.80
CA GLY A 658 4.12 4.93 17.11
C GLY A 658 4.17 4.36 15.69
N LYS A 659 3.05 3.91 15.14
CA LYS A 659 2.95 3.45 13.75
C LYS A 659 2.93 4.62 12.77
N VAL A 660 3.68 4.50 11.69
CA VAL A 660 3.68 5.44 10.56
C VAL A 660 3.08 4.75 9.36
N TYR A 661 1.92 5.21 8.92
CA TYR A 661 1.20 4.66 7.77
C TYR A 661 1.59 5.37 6.48
N PHE A 662 1.89 4.60 5.46
CA PHE A 662 2.24 5.06 4.12
C PHE A 662 1.20 4.58 3.12
N ALA A 663 0.34 5.49 2.66
CA ALA A 663 -0.58 5.24 1.57
C ALA A 663 0.13 5.51 0.24
N THR A 664 0.19 4.49 -0.60
CA THR A 664 0.76 4.57 -1.95
C THR A 664 -0.33 4.37 -3.00
N ASP A 665 -0.01 4.55 -4.28
CA ASP A 665 -0.90 4.23 -5.39
C ASP A 665 -1.18 2.71 -5.56
N LYS A 666 -0.53 1.86 -4.73
CA LYS A 666 -0.63 0.39 -4.75
C LYS A 666 -0.99 -0.25 -3.41
N GLY A 667 -1.51 0.52 -2.47
CA GLY A 667 -1.94 0.06 -1.16
C GLY A 667 -1.21 0.71 0.00
N ILE A 668 -1.55 0.29 1.21
CA ILE A 668 -1.07 0.87 2.47
C ILE A 668 -0.15 -0.12 3.16
N VAL A 669 0.97 0.38 3.68
CA VAL A 669 1.83 -0.33 4.64
C VAL A 669 2.08 0.56 5.84
N ALA A 670 2.33 -0.03 7.00
CA ALA A 670 2.71 0.68 8.21
C ALA A 670 4.09 0.25 8.69
N PHE A 671 4.87 1.22 9.14
CA PHE A 671 6.16 1.02 9.79
C PHE A 671 6.01 1.29 11.28
N ASN A 672 6.41 0.34 12.12
CA ASN A 672 6.47 0.52 13.56
C ASN A 672 7.76 1.26 13.92
N SER A 673 7.65 2.58 14.11
CA SER A 673 8.79 3.41 14.48
C SER A 673 9.17 3.29 15.96
N GLU A 674 8.29 2.70 16.80
CA GLU A 674 8.40 2.65 18.25
C GLU A 674 8.51 4.03 18.93
N VAL A 675 8.31 5.11 18.18
CA VAL A 675 8.40 6.48 18.70
C VAL A 675 7.12 6.83 19.44
N ALA A 676 7.27 7.32 20.67
CA ALA A 676 6.16 7.83 21.48
C ALA A 676 6.22 9.36 21.57
N PRO A 677 5.10 10.06 21.77
CA PRO A 677 5.11 11.49 22.06
C PRO A 677 5.88 11.78 23.37
N PHE A 678 6.45 12.98 23.48
CA PHE A 678 6.99 13.41 24.75
C PHE A 678 5.85 13.70 25.74
N GLY A 679 6.01 13.23 26.98
CA GLY A 679 5.09 13.56 28.06
C GLY A 679 5.19 15.04 28.46
N ASP A 680 4.14 15.55 29.10
CA ASP A 680 4.11 16.92 29.64
C ASP A 680 4.68 16.99 31.05
N VAL A 681 4.52 15.94 31.85
CA VAL A 681 4.93 15.85 33.26
C VAL A 681 5.57 14.49 33.56
N LEU A 682 6.56 14.48 34.44
CA LEU A 682 7.22 13.24 34.87
C LEU A 682 6.40 12.59 35.99
N LYS A 683 5.63 11.56 35.65
CA LYS A 683 4.81 10.79 36.60
C LYS A 683 5.46 9.44 36.93
N GLU A 684 4.65 8.46 37.28
CA GLU A 684 5.08 7.09 37.55
C GLU A 684 5.72 6.47 36.32
N VAL A 685 6.87 5.83 36.49
CA VAL A 685 7.64 5.21 35.38
C VAL A 685 7.79 3.71 35.59
N TYR A 686 7.99 2.98 34.51
CA TYR A 686 8.24 1.56 34.52
C TYR A 686 9.34 1.19 33.52
N ALA A 687 9.82 -0.05 33.64
CA ALA A 687 10.78 -0.62 32.72
C ALA A 687 10.29 -2.01 32.29
N PHE A 688 10.40 -2.30 30.99
CA PHE A 688 9.97 -3.59 30.42
C PHE A 688 10.87 -4.03 29.27
N PRO A 689 11.02 -5.35 29.04
CA PRO A 689 10.57 -6.41 29.92
C PRO A 689 11.28 -6.38 31.28
N ASN A 690 10.61 -6.84 32.34
CA ASN A 690 11.20 -6.92 33.65
C ASN A 690 10.61 -8.15 34.40
N PRO A 691 11.41 -9.22 34.69
CA PRO A 691 12.86 -9.29 34.50
C PRO A 691 13.31 -9.36 33.04
N VAL A 692 14.47 -8.80 32.80
CA VAL A 692 15.15 -8.81 31.49
C VAL A 692 15.96 -10.09 31.39
N LYS A 693 15.62 -10.97 30.47
CA LYS A 693 16.32 -12.22 30.22
C LYS A 693 17.39 -12.06 29.14
N LYS A 694 18.20 -13.11 28.94
CA LYS A 694 19.32 -13.11 27.97
C LYS A 694 18.85 -12.83 26.54
N GLU A 695 17.71 -13.37 26.14
CA GLU A 695 17.09 -13.19 24.81
C GLU A 695 16.59 -11.77 24.54
N HIS A 696 16.32 -10.96 25.56
CA HIS A 696 15.92 -9.58 25.36
C HIS A 696 17.13 -8.70 25.06
N GLU A 697 17.16 -8.07 23.89
CA GLU A 697 18.29 -7.24 23.46
C GLU A 697 18.38 -5.93 24.24
N TYR A 698 17.26 -5.34 24.59
CA TYR A 698 17.13 -4.03 25.26
C TYR A 698 16.04 -4.02 26.34
N VAL A 699 15.99 -2.91 27.05
CA VAL A 699 14.98 -2.58 28.06
C VAL A 699 14.40 -1.23 27.72
N THR A 700 13.08 -1.13 27.65
CA THR A 700 12.37 0.14 27.48
C THR A 700 12.05 0.75 28.84
N ILE A 701 12.35 2.05 29.01
CA ILE A 701 11.97 2.86 30.18
C ILE A 701 10.99 3.90 29.71
N ASP A 702 9.79 3.95 30.31
CA ASP A 702 8.67 4.77 29.86
C ASP A 702 7.78 5.21 31.02
N GLY A 703 6.91 6.20 30.81
CA GLY A 703 5.85 6.60 31.72
C GLY A 703 4.70 5.59 31.73
N ARG A 704 4.06 5.37 32.88
CA ARG A 704 2.89 4.48 33.00
C ARG A 704 1.65 5.11 32.38
N ASN A 705 0.74 4.24 31.88
CA ASN A 705 -0.56 4.62 31.37
C ASN A 705 -0.49 5.68 30.26
N GLY A 706 0.49 5.53 29.34
CA GLY A 706 0.61 6.43 28.20
C GLY A 706 1.14 7.84 28.52
N THR A 707 1.63 8.08 29.76
CA THR A 707 2.09 9.42 30.13
C THR A 707 3.43 9.81 29.50
N HIS A 708 4.23 8.85 29.07
CA HIS A 708 5.55 9.00 28.49
C HIS A 708 6.51 9.94 29.26
N LEU A 709 7.75 10.03 28.85
CA LEU A 709 8.76 10.87 29.51
C LEU A 709 8.81 12.27 28.90
N PRO A 710 8.84 13.34 29.69
CA PRO A 710 9.02 14.70 29.19
C PRO A 710 10.35 14.87 28.47
N LYS A 711 10.36 15.72 27.43
CA LYS A 711 11.58 16.09 26.74
C LYS A 711 12.59 16.74 27.70
N GLY A 712 13.84 16.32 27.63
CA GLY A 712 14.92 16.81 28.50
C GLY A 712 15.04 16.10 29.85
N THR A 713 14.18 15.08 30.15
CA THR A 713 14.31 14.26 31.35
C THR A 713 15.67 13.58 31.40
N ASN A 714 16.41 13.74 32.50
CA ASN A 714 17.66 13.04 32.75
C ASN A 714 17.36 11.65 33.33
N VAL A 715 17.94 10.62 32.71
CA VAL A 715 17.76 9.20 33.10
C VAL A 715 19.10 8.62 33.50
N LYS A 716 19.21 8.20 34.77
CA LYS A 716 20.40 7.56 35.35
C LYS A 716 20.08 6.12 35.71
N ILE A 717 20.93 5.20 35.32
CA ILE A 717 20.85 3.80 35.69
C ILE A 717 22.03 3.52 36.65
N LEU A 718 21.69 3.05 37.85
CA LEU A 718 22.64 2.81 38.94
C LEU A 718 22.65 1.31 39.26
N ASP A 719 23.79 0.81 39.71
CA ASP A 719 23.84 -0.52 40.36
C ASP A 719 23.28 -0.45 41.80
N ILE A 720 23.14 -1.60 42.47
CA ILE A 720 22.60 -1.70 43.84
C ILE A 720 23.46 -0.96 44.87
N ALA A 721 24.74 -0.67 44.56
CA ALA A 721 25.63 0.11 45.41
C ALA A 721 25.55 1.64 45.12
N GLY A 722 24.63 2.06 44.24
CA GLY A 722 24.44 3.46 43.86
C GLY A 722 25.48 4.00 42.87
N ARG A 723 26.30 3.15 42.26
CA ARG A 723 27.31 3.59 41.25
C ARG A 723 26.64 3.76 39.89
N LEU A 724 26.97 4.85 39.21
CA LEU A 724 26.46 5.15 37.89
C LEU A 724 26.92 4.11 36.85
N VAL A 725 25.98 3.48 36.20
CA VAL A 725 26.16 2.48 35.15
C VAL A 725 25.97 3.09 33.78
N HIS A 726 24.89 3.84 33.62
CA HIS A 726 24.52 4.49 32.35
C HIS A 726 23.79 5.82 32.64
N GLU A 727 23.89 6.78 31.72
CA GLU A 727 23.17 8.05 31.80
C GLU A 727 22.82 8.55 30.40
N THR A 728 21.59 9.01 30.23
CA THR A 728 21.10 9.63 29.00
C THR A 728 20.07 10.71 29.31
N ASN A 729 19.76 11.57 28.32
CA ASN A 729 18.70 12.57 28.41
C ASN A 729 17.66 12.26 27.33
N VAL A 730 16.37 12.42 27.68
CA VAL A 730 15.23 12.24 26.77
C VAL A 730 15.17 13.47 25.83
N ASP A 731 16.05 13.53 24.86
CA ASP A 731 16.08 14.60 23.84
C ASP A 731 16.53 14.07 22.50
N ILE A 732 17.82 13.78 22.33
CA ILE A 732 18.40 13.29 21.07
C ILE A 732 19.41 12.17 21.39
N GLY A 733 19.30 11.05 20.71
CA GLY A 733 20.26 9.93 20.84
C GLY A 733 19.73 8.64 20.23
N GLN A 734 20.62 7.69 19.97
CA GLN A 734 20.24 6.37 19.41
C GLN A 734 19.31 5.55 20.34
N GLU A 735 19.33 5.88 21.64
CA GLU A 735 18.54 5.21 22.67
C GLU A 735 17.18 5.88 22.90
N ILE A 736 16.88 6.99 22.23
CA ILE A 736 15.68 7.78 22.46
C ILE A 736 14.66 7.50 21.35
N ARG A 737 13.44 7.19 21.74
CA ARG A 737 12.29 7.01 20.86
C ARG A 737 11.16 7.94 21.31
N GLY A 738 11.36 9.26 21.15
CA GLY A 738 10.48 10.28 21.68
C GLY A 738 10.46 10.24 23.22
N GLY A 739 9.31 10.10 23.83
CA GLY A 739 9.13 9.99 25.26
C GLY A 739 9.52 8.66 25.90
N LYS A 740 10.31 7.81 25.22
CA LYS A 740 10.82 6.53 25.71
C LYS A 740 12.35 6.45 25.63
N VAL A 741 12.95 5.68 26.54
CA VAL A 741 14.39 5.34 26.48
C VAL A 741 14.55 3.85 26.26
N ILE A 742 15.32 3.48 25.23
CA ILE A 742 15.66 2.10 24.88
C ILE A 742 17.10 1.83 25.31
N TRP A 743 17.29 1.15 26.44
CA TRP A 743 18.61 0.83 26.97
C TRP A 743 19.07 -0.57 26.52
N ASN A 744 20.19 -0.64 25.82
CA ASN A 744 20.77 -1.88 25.29
C ASN A 744 21.58 -2.72 26.30
N LYS A 745 21.36 -2.49 27.59
CA LYS A 745 22.05 -3.16 28.71
C LYS A 745 23.57 -2.95 28.72
N THR A 746 24.06 -1.77 28.31
CA THR A 746 25.49 -1.44 28.37
C THR A 746 25.80 -0.38 29.43
N ASN A 747 27.02 -0.42 29.94
CA ASN A 747 27.53 0.64 30.80
C ASN A 747 28.16 1.79 29.99
N LEU A 748 28.58 2.86 30.63
CA LEU A 748 29.23 4.04 30.02
C LEU A 748 30.47 3.72 29.15
N ARG A 749 31.03 2.49 29.24
CA ARG A 749 32.15 2.01 28.41
C ARG A 749 31.68 1.10 27.27
N GLY A 750 30.36 0.99 27.01
CA GLY A 750 29.79 0.14 25.98
C GLY A 750 29.82 -1.38 26.27
N ARG A 751 30.17 -1.78 27.50
CA ARG A 751 30.22 -3.20 27.89
C ARG A 751 28.88 -3.64 28.48
N LYS A 752 28.40 -4.83 28.12
CA LYS A 752 27.18 -5.43 28.70
C LYS A 752 27.29 -5.51 30.22
N VAL A 753 26.20 -5.20 30.90
CA VAL A 753 26.13 -5.25 32.38
C VAL A 753 25.90 -6.68 32.86
N ALA A 754 26.28 -6.98 34.09
CA ALA A 754 26.09 -8.30 34.71
C ALA A 754 24.64 -8.51 35.16
N SER A 755 24.29 -9.79 35.46
CA SER A 755 23.01 -10.10 36.16
C SER A 755 22.95 -9.37 37.47
N GLY A 756 21.80 -8.82 37.78
CA GLY A 756 21.59 -8.05 39.03
C GLY A 756 20.38 -7.12 38.94
N VAL A 757 20.16 -6.39 40.02
CA VAL A 757 19.12 -5.36 40.11
C VAL A 757 19.76 -3.99 39.85
N TYR A 758 19.15 -3.22 38.97
CA TYR A 758 19.55 -1.86 38.64
C TYR A 758 18.43 -0.89 39.02
N ILE A 759 18.80 0.29 39.47
CA ILE A 759 17.87 1.36 39.86
C ILE A 759 17.91 2.42 38.76
N VAL A 760 16.76 2.76 38.22
CA VAL A 760 16.60 3.85 37.27
C VAL A 760 16.08 5.07 38.02
N LEU A 761 16.80 6.18 37.95
CA LEU A 761 16.41 7.48 38.48
C LEU A 761 16.14 8.43 37.31
N LEU A 762 15.00 9.09 37.35
CA LEU A 762 14.62 10.10 36.36
C LEU A 762 14.42 11.44 37.05
N THR A 763 14.82 12.53 36.38
CA THR A 763 14.68 13.89 36.85
C THR A 763 14.22 14.79 35.72
N SER A 764 13.14 15.57 35.93
CA SER A 764 12.63 16.52 34.95
C SER A 764 13.67 17.59 34.61
N PRO A 765 13.55 18.26 33.44
CA PRO A 765 14.52 19.29 33.00
C PRO A 765 14.69 20.42 34.00
N ASP A 766 13.60 20.86 34.63
CA ASP A 766 13.57 21.92 35.63
C ASP A 766 13.91 21.42 37.08
N LYS A 767 14.14 20.10 37.22
CA LYS A 767 14.43 19.39 38.45
C LYS A 767 13.32 19.45 39.51
N SER A 768 12.11 19.83 39.13
CA SER A 768 10.96 19.90 40.03
C SER A 768 10.36 18.52 40.32
N GLU A 769 10.50 17.57 39.37
CA GLU A 769 9.91 16.24 39.45
C GLU A 769 10.98 15.16 39.36
N THR A 770 10.77 14.07 40.12
CA THR A 770 11.64 12.90 40.09
C THR A 770 10.79 11.62 40.10
N ALA A 771 11.26 10.61 39.38
CA ALA A 771 10.65 9.28 39.36
C ALA A 771 11.72 8.20 39.44
N SER A 772 11.35 7.00 39.85
CA SER A 772 12.27 5.87 39.86
C SER A 772 11.60 4.55 39.58
N THR A 773 12.34 3.61 39.01
CA THR A 773 11.93 2.23 38.80
C THR A 773 13.13 1.29 38.97
N LYS A 774 12.89 -0.03 38.98
CA LYS A 774 13.93 -1.05 39.08
C LYS A 774 13.92 -1.98 37.88
N ILE A 775 15.09 -2.43 37.46
CA ILE A 775 15.28 -3.42 36.42
C ILE A 775 16.02 -4.63 36.97
N ALA A 776 15.45 -5.81 36.85
CA ALA A 776 16.12 -7.07 37.16
C ALA A 776 16.68 -7.69 35.86
N ILE A 777 18.01 -7.87 35.77
CA ILE A 777 18.68 -8.47 34.62
C ILE A 777 19.12 -9.88 34.94
N ILE A 778 18.81 -10.84 34.08
CA ILE A 778 19.17 -12.26 34.17
C ILE A 778 19.85 -12.63 32.84
N ASN A 779 21.19 -12.72 32.85
CA ASN A 779 22.00 -13.06 31.67
C ASN A 779 22.19 -14.57 31.52
#